data_7df0f04f37cc8c2bed663c9523619aee
#
_entry.id   7df0f04f37cc8c2bed663c9523619aee
#
_cell.length_a   1.000
_cell.length_b   1.000
_cell.length_c   1.000
_cell.angle_alpha   90.00
_cell.angle_beta   90.00
_cell.angle_gamma   90.00
#
_symmetry.space_group_name_H-M   'P 1'
#
loop_
_entity.id
_entity.type
_entity.pdbx_description
1 polymer ?
#
loop_
_entity_poly.entity_id
_entity_poly.type
_entity_poly.pdbx_seq_one_letter_code
_entity_poly.pdbx_strand_id
1 'polypeptide(L)'
;MIGVAKLSPMMEQYVATKEKYNDCILFYRLGDFYEMFFDDAILASKELELTLTGKDCGMEERAPMCGIPFHAADTYINQLVKKGYKVAIGEQVEDPKLAKGLVKREVIRIVTPGTNLSAESLEETKNNYLMCISHIGKYFGISVTDLSTGVFKTCQIQTVEKVVDEINKFQPSEVLYHSGIEQIEDIHAVCERLQVAHTEAPDYYFDIDTDEDTLKRHFHINSLEGLGLKDSLACIASCGGLIQYLHETQMNSLSHINHIETYSVDSYMILDSSTRRNLELTETLRDKQKRGSLLWVLDKTKTAMGARKLREYVEQPLLDKTGIESRLDAVEALNEELVNREELREYLNTIYDLERLITRIALKTANPRDLLAFKTSIHYLPDIYNMLSQFHAARFQEIYEDYDSLEDLYDLLEQAIVEEPPVSVKEGGIFKKGYRDEIDELRLAKTECKTWLADLEAKEREKTGIKGLKIKYNKVFDYYFEVTNSFKSLVPDYFIRKQTLVNAERFTTDELNTLSGKILGAEDKLYALEYDCYVELRETLAKALTRVQKMAGYIAELDALCSLAYVADKNHYVRPTLNTDGIIDIKGGRHPVVEKMLANDSFVENDTYLNNAESRISIITGPNMAGKSTYMRQTALITLMAQIGSFVPAQSANIGLCDRIFTRVGASDDLASGQSTFMIEMNEVANILRNATKDSLLILDEIGRGTSTFDGLSIAWAVVEYIADPNIIGAKTLFATHYHELTELEGKLSSVNNFCIAVQENGEDIVFLRKIIKGGADRSYGIQVARLAGVPEPVLTRAREICNELIDSDITTKVKDIDIKTDMTETHKKAANKSDTYEQMSLFSSPVEMSIANELKTMDLNNMTPMKAMLYLQELQDRLKNI
;
A
#
# COMPACT_ATOMS: atom_id res chain seq x y z
N MET A 1 30.72 39.89 -29.96
CA MET A 1 31.04 39.20 -28.72
C MET A 1 29.90 39.51 -27.75
N ILE A 2 28.93 38.61 -27.71
CA ILE A 2 27.84 38.70 -26.73
C ILE A 2 28.49 38.22 -25.41
N GLY A 3 28.59 39.10 -24.42
CA GLY A 3 29.14 38.76 -23.12
C GLY A 3 28.32 37.60 -22.51
N VAL A 4 28.93 36.50 -22.22
CA VAL A 4 28.33 35.41 -21.41
C VAL A 4 28.07 36.00 -20.05
N ALA A 5 26.82 36.31 -19.76
CA ALA A 5 26.39 36.75 -18.44
C ALA A 5 26.78 35.65 -17.44
N LYS A 6 27.65 36.01 -16.47
CA LYS A 6 28.18 35.04 -15.50
C LYS A 6 27.19 34.93 -14.34
N LEU A 7 26.69 33.72 -14.11
CA LEU A 7 25.84 33.44 -12.94
C LEU A 7 26.53 33.87 -11.63
N SER A 8 25.73 34.20 -10.64
CA SER A 8 26.27 34.41 -9.29
C SER A 8 26.83 33.10 -8.75
N PRO A 9 27.87 33.12 -7.88
CA PRO A 9 28.51 31.87 -7.38
C PRO A 9 27.52 30.89 -6.72
N MET A 10 26.48 31.39 -6.09
CA MET A 10 25.44 30.60 -5.48
C MET A 10 24.58 29.92 -6.57
N MET A 11 24.25 30.62 -7.63
CA MET A 11 23.45 30.11 -8.74
C MET A 11 24.25 29.10 -9.59
N GLU A 12 25.57 29.32 -9.74
CA GLU A 12 26.47 28.31 -10.35
C GLU A 12 26.44 26.99 -9.55
N GLN A 13 26.49 27.07 -8.22
CA GLN A 13 26.38 25.88 -7.34
C GLN A 13 25.01 25.20 -7.47
N TYR A 14 23.90 25.99 -7.52
CA TYR A 14 22.56 25.46 -7.71
C TYR A 14 22.42 24.70 -9.04
N VAL A 15 22.82 25.32 -10.15
CA VAL A 15 22.74 24.72 -11.49
C VAL A 15 23.58 23.46 -11.58
N ALA A 16 24.81 23.46 -11.08
CA ALA A 16 25.67 22.27 -11.04
C ALA A 16 25.07 21.14 -10.19
N THR A 17 24.31 21.47 -9.13
CA THR A 17 23.57 20.48 -8.35
C THR A 17 22.37 19.97 -9.14
N LYS A 18 21.59 20.87 -9.76
CA LYS A 18 20.40 20.51 -10.55
C LYS A 18 20.73 19.63 -11.75
N GLU A 19 21.84 19.86 -12.43
CA GLU A 19 22.30 19.02 -13.55
C GLU A 19 22.50 17.54 -13.15
N LYS A 20 22.86 17.27 -11.90
CA LYS A 20 22.99 15.89 -11.38
C LYS A 20 21.64 15.25 -11.01
N TYR A 21 20.65 16.07 -10.70
CA TYR A 21 19.31 15.64 -10.24
C TYR A 21 18.21 16.31 -11.09
N ASN A 22 18.36 16.22 -12.41
CA ASN A 22 17.51 16.93 -13.38
C ASN A 22 16.05 16.43 -13.36
N ASP A 23 15.81 15.16 -12.99
CA ASP A 23 14.49 14.52 -12.86
C ASP A 23 13.78 14.83 -11.52
N CYS A 24 14.45 15.52 -10.58
CA CYS A 24 13.93 15.85 -9.26
C CYS A 24 13.65 17.36 -9.14
N ILE A 25 12.62 17.75 -8.40
CA ILE A 25 12.44 19.12 -7.95
C ILE A 25 13.46 19.38 -6.83
N LEU A 26 14.37 20.35 -7.02
CA LEU A 26 15.45 20.63 -6.08
C LEU A 26 15.03 21.63 -5.02
N PHE A 27 14.85 21.16 -3.78
CA PHE A 27 14.67 21.98 -2.59
C PHE A 27 16.03 22.39 -2.04
N TYR A 28 16.45 23.62 -2.29
CA TYR A 28 17.81 24.07 -2.00
C TYR A 28 17.84 24.98 -0.77
N ARG A 29 18.54 24.56 0.30
CA ARG A 29 18.58 25.28 1.58
C ARG A 29 19.33 26.60 1.49
N LEU A 30 18.62 27.69 1.78
CA LEU A 30 19.18 29.05 1.87
C LEU A 30 18.70 29.75 3.16
N GLY A 31 19.51 29.68 4.21
CA GLY A 31 19.14 30.15 5.52
C GLY A 31 17.95 29.35 6.11
N ASP A 32 16.87 30.04 6.45
CA ASP A 32 15.68 29.44 7.03
C ASP A 32 14.64 28.94 5.99
N PHE A 33 15.00 28.96 4.69
CA PHE A 33 14.13 28.56 3.61
C PHE A 33 14.72 27.46 2.74
N TYR A 34 13.87 26.63 2.14
CA TYR A 34 14.18 25.93 0.91
C TYR A 34 13.69 26.76 -0.25
N GLU A 35 14.58 27.12 -1.14
CA GLU A 35 14.28 27.89 -2.34
C GLU A 35 14.43 27.01 -3.59
N MET A 36 13.51 27.15 -4.51
CA MET A 36 13.50 26.52 -5.83
C MET A 36 13.67 27.58 -6.89
N PHE A 37 14.36 27.26 -7.99
CA PHE A 37 14.66 28.21 -9.05
C PHE A 37 14.31 27.64 -10.42
N PHE A 38 14.19 28.54 -11.41
CA PHE A 38 13.92 28.24 -12.82
C PHE A 38 12.66 27.38 -13.00
N ASP A 39 12.73 26.31 -13.77
CA ASP A 39 11.62 25.41 -14.07
C ASP A 39 11.05 24.75 -12.81
N ASP A 40 11.90 24.39 -11.84
CA ASP A 40 11.46 23.85 -10.55
C ASP A 40 10.58 24.83 -9.79
N ALA A 41 10.92 26.15 -9.85
CA ALA A 41 10.11 27.18 -9.20
C ALA A 41 8.76 27.36 -9.88
N ILE A 42 8.72 27.32 -11.21
CA ILE A 42 7.48 27.45 -12.00
C ILE A 42 6.57 26.25 -11.69
N LEU A 43 7.12 25.04 -11.72
CA LEU A 43 6.38 23.81 -11.43
C LEU A 43 5.89 23.81 -9.98
N ALA A 44 6.78 23.97 -9.01
CA ALA A 44 6.44 23.94 -7.60
C ALA A 44 5.44 25.04 -7.21
N SER A 45 5.56 26.26 -7.78
CA SER A 45 4.60 27.34 -7.51
C SER A 45 3.18 26.98 -7.96
N LYS A 46 3.05 26.29 -9.09
CA LYS A 46 1.77 25.84 -9.62
C LYS A 46 1.19 24.70 -8.79
N GLU A 47 2.01 23.67 -8.50
CA GLU A 47 1.56 22.45 -7.83
C GLU A 47 1.28 22.64 -6.33
N LEU A 48 1.96 23.60 -5.68
CA LEU A 48 1.87 23.88 -4.25
C LEU A 48 1.13 25.20 -3.95
N GLU A 49 0.62 25.90 -4.99
CA GLU A 49 -0.04 27.20 -4.87
C GLU A 49 0.83 28.28 -4.18
N LEU A 50 2.16 28.25 -4.44
CA LEU A 50 3.12 29.18 -3.88
C LEU A 50 3.25 30.42 -4.74
N THR A 51 3.58 31.57 -4.11
CA THR A 51 3.86 32.83 -4.82
C THR A 51 5.16 32.68 -5.60
N LEU A 52 5.10 32.83 -6.94
CA LEU A 52 6.26 32.89 -7.79
C LEU A 52 6.85 34.31 -7.75
N THR A 53 8.13 34.42 -7.41
CA THR A 53 8.89 35.65 -7.32
C THR A 53 10.12 35.58 -8.24
N GLY A 54 11.01 36.56 -8.18
CA GLY A 54 12.26 36.56 -8.93
C GLY A 54 13.46 36.92 -8.04
N LYS A 55 14.57 36.16 -8.21
CA LYS A 55 15.84 36.38 -7.51
C LYS A 55 16.92 36.82 -8.50
N ASP A 56 17.75 37.77 -8.09
CA ASP A 56 18.91 38.19 -8.88
C ASP A 56 19.90 37.02 -9.00
N CYS A 57 20.22 36.62 -10.21
CA CYS A 57 21.08 35.47 -10.54
C CYS A 57 22.37 35.89 -11.25
N GLY A 58 22.59 37.20 -11.48
CA GLY A 58 23.73 37.73 -12.24
C GLY A 58 23.49 37.83 -13.75
N MET A 59 22.27 37.49 -14.22
CA MET A 59 21.79 37.74 -15.60
C MET A 59 20.96 39.00 -15.66
N GLU A 60 20.66 39.47 -16.87
CA GLU A 60 19.77 40.65 -17.08
C GLU A 60 18.35 40.40 -16.56
N GLU A 61 17.85 39.18 -16.71
CA GLU A 61 16.54 38.73 -16.17
C GLU A 61 16.72 38.05 -14.81
N ARG A 62 15.76 38.27 -13.91
CA ARG A 62 15.72 37.61 -12.61
C ARG A 62 15.29 36.17 -12.78
N ALA A 63 15.99 35.23 -12.13
CA ALA A 63 15.57 33.84 -12.12
C ALA A 63 14.21 33.67 -11.40
N PRO A 64 13.21 33.01 -12.02
CA PRO A 64 11.99 32.60 -11.31
C PRO A 64 12.36 31.86 -10.00
N MET A 65 11.69 32.18 -8.91
CA MET A 65 11.96 31.61 -7.59
C MET A 65 10.68 31.52 -6.78
N CYS A 66 10.51 30.40 -6.10
CA CYS A 66 9.59 30.27 -4.98
C CYS A 66 10.33 29.62 -3.79
N GLY A 67 9.78 29.75 -2.59
CA GLY A 67 10.44 29.22 -1.40
C GLY A 67 9.46 28.92 -0.28
N ILE A 68 9.84 27.99 0.58
CA ILE A 68 9.08 27.56 1.74
C ILE A 68 9.96 27.59 2.99
N PRO A 69 9.39 27.84 4.19
CA PRO A 69 10.13 27.72 5.44
C PRO A 69 10.60 26.30 5.64
N PHE A 70 11.86 26.10 6.07
CA PHE A 70 12.42 24.75 6.18
C PHE A 70 11.67 23.85 7.17
N HIS A 71 11.11 24.40 8.24
CA HIS A 71 10.34 23.66 9.23
C HIS A 71 8.98 23.18 8.72
N ALA A 72 8.49 23.71 7.60
CA ALA A 72 7.25 23.28 6.96
C ALA A 72 7.50 22.41 5.72
N ALA A 73 8.75 22.08 5.41
CA ALA A 73 9.14 21.41 4.17
C ALA A 73 8.44 20.06 3.98
N ASP A 74 8.31 19.24 5.02
CA ASP A 74 7.74 17.89 4.95
C ASP A 74 6.31 17.93 4.38
N THR A 75 5.48 18.90 4.78
CA THR A 75 4.11 19.04 4.27
C THR A 75 4.09 19.28 2.76
N TYR A 76 4.97 20.17 2.26
CA TYR A 76 5.05 20.48 0.83
C TYR A 76 5.70 19.36 0.01
N ILE A 77 6.74 18.71 0.55
CA ILE A 77 7.36 17.54 -0.06
C ILE A 77 6.31 16.43 -0.23
N ASN A 78 5.52 16.15 0.80
CA ASN A 78 4.46 15.17 0.77
C ASN A 78 3.39 15.46 -0.30
N GLN A 79 3.06 16.73 -0.51
CA GLN A 79 2.11 17.11 -1.56
C GLN A 79 2.65 16.82 -2.97
N LEU A 80 3.93 17.12 -3.22
CA LEU A 80 4.57 16.83 -4.51
C LEU A 80 4.73 15.34 -4.74
N VAL A 81 5.19 14.62 -3.73
CA VAL A 81 5.42 13.16 -3.80
C VAL A 81 4.11 12.40 -4.04
N LYS A 82 3.00 12.79 -3.40
CA LYS A 82 1.66 12.25 -3.67
C LYS A 82 1.19 12.45 -5.11
N LYS A 83 1.69 13.47 -5.79
CA LYS A 83 1.44 13.73 -7.22
C LYS A 83 2.44 13.02 -8.15
N GLY A 84 3.32 12.18 -7.60
CA GLY A 84 4.30 11.38 -8.34
C GLY A 84 5.64 12.09 -8.61
N TYR A 85 5.86 13.31 -8.11
CA TYR A 85 7.12 14.03 -8.29
C TYR A 85 8.21 13.50 -7.33
N LYS A 86 9.47 13.50 -7.80
CA LYS A 86 10.67 13.27 -6.99
C LYS A 86 11.20 14.60 -6.46
N VAL A 87 11.61 14.63 -5.19
CA VAL A 87 12.13 15.85 -4.54
C VAL A 87 13.54 15.58 -4.00
N ALA A 88 14.54 16.31 -4.50
CA ALA A 88 15.91 16.28 -3.98
C ALA A 88 16.10 17.34 -2.89
N ILE A 89 16.58 16.96 -1.71
CA ILE A 89 16.77 17.84 -0.57
C ILE A 89 18.25 18.22 -0.48
N GLY A 90 18.56 19.46 -0.86
CA GLY A 90 19.89 20.05 -0.76
C GLY A 90 20.08 20.82 0.54
N GLU A 91 20.92 20.29 1.44
CA GLU A 91 21.22 20.87 2.76
C GLU A 91 22.61 21.50 2.85
N GLN A 92 22.76 22.39 3.81
CA GLN A 92 24.06 22.98 4.17
C GLN A 92 24.86 21.95 4.99
N VAL A 93 25.97 21.48 4.43
CA VAL A 93 26.84 20.47 5.07
C VAL A 93 28.00 21.10 5.83
N GLU A 94 28.10 22.42 5.86
CA GLU A 94 29.14 23.20 6.52
C GLU A 94 28.50 24.28 7.41
N ASP A 95 29.07 24.50 8.60
CA ASP A 95 28.61 25.57 9.50
C ASP A 95 28.84 26.97 8.85
N PRO A 96 27.76 27.75 8.63
CA PRO A 96 27.89 29.08 8.04
C PRO A 96 28.86 30.04 8.78
N LYS A 97 29.07 29.83 10.09
CA LYS A 97 29.99 30.64 10.90
C LYS A 97 31.47 30.27 10.67
N LEU A 98 31.76 29.07 10.16
CA LEU A 98 33.09 28.57 9.91
C LEU A 98 33.48 28.63 8.43
N ALA A 99 32.52 28.78 7.54
CA ALA A 99 32.71 28.81 6.09
C ALA A 99 33.56 30.02 5.63
N LYS A 100 34.66 29.75 4.95
CA LYS A 100 35.49 30.78 4.29
C LYS A 100 34.99 31.01 2.86
N GLY A 101 33.80 31.63 2.72
CA GLY A 101 33.19 31.86 1.41
C GLY A 101 31.76 31.39 1.31
N LEU A 102 31.41 30.74 0.17
CA LEU A 102 30.08 30.19 -0.04
C LEU A 102 29.94 28.88 0.76
N VAL A 103 28.92 28.77 1.59
CA VAL A 103 28.60 27.55 2.34
C VAL A 103 28.37 26.38 1.39
N LYS A 104 29.04 25.26 1.62
CA LYS A 104 28.88 24.04 0.83
C LYS A 104 27.51 23.42 1.07
N ARG A 105 26.86 23.03 -0.02
CA ARG A 105 25.56 22.37 -0.01
C ARG A 105 25.63 21.10 -0.83
N GLU A 106 25.02 20.05 -0.32
CA GLU A 106 24.93 18.74 -0.98
C GLU A 106 23.50 18.22 -0.87
N VAL A 107 23.09 17.41 -1.84
CA VAL A 107 21.85 16.65 -1.72
C VAL A 107 22.10 15.55 -0.70
N ILE A 108 21.26 15.51 0.33
CA ILE A 108 21.37 14.54 1.43
C ILE A 108 20.35 13.41 1.32
N ARG A 109 19.31 13.62 0.55
CA ARG A 109 18.23 12.63 0.31
C ARG A 109 17.38 13.02 -0.89
N ILE A 110 16.89 11.99 -1.62
CA ILE A 110 15.84 12.13 -2.61
C ILE A 110 14.57 11.46 -2.05
N VAL A 111 13.46 12.19 -2.04
CA VAL A 111 12.16 11.67 -1.61
C VAL A 111 11.32 11.36 -2.84
N THR A 112 10.90 10.11 -2.93
CA THR A 112 10.04 9.59 -4.00
C THR A 112 8.79 8.95 -3.39
N PRO A 113 7.75 8.61 -4.16
CA PRO A 113 6.58 7.95 -3.62
C PRO A 113 6.88 6.70 -2.78
N GLY A 114 7.81 5.85 -3.25
CA GLY A 114 8.21 4.60 -2.58
C GLY A 114 9.21 4.79 -1.43
N THR A 115 9.90 5.93 -1.37
CA THR A 115 10.93 6.19 -0.34
C THR A 115 10.51 7.22 0.72
N ASN A 116 9.25 7.61 0.74
CA ASN A 116 8.72 8.56 1.71
C ASN A 116 8.62 7.93 3.11
N LEU A 117 9.17 8.61 4.12
CA LEU A 117 9.21 8.19 5.53
C LEU A 117 8.40 9.10 6.46
N SER A 118 7.75 10.13 5.91
CA SER A 118 6.99 11.08 6.71
C SER A 118 5.78 10.44 7.36
N ALA A 119 5.71 10.48 8.69
CA ALA A 119 4.58 9.93 9.45
C ALA A 119 3.23 10.58 9.08
N GLU A 120 3.22 11.84 8.67
CA GLU A 120 2.01 12.55 8.23
C GLU A 120 1.49 12.09 6.86
N SER A 121 2.36 11.50 6.06
CA SER A 121 2.04 11.05 4.69
C SER A 121 1.70 9.58 4.59
N LEU A 122 2.27 8.76 5.46
CA LEU A 122 2.07 7.32 5.45
C LEU A 122 0.76 6.94 6.12
N GLU A 123 -0.01 6.09 5.45
CA GLU A 123 -1.15 5.44 6.08
C GLU A 123 -0.66 4.43 7.13
N GLU A 124 -1.14 4.53 8.36
CA GLU A 124 -0.64 3.70 9.47
C GLU A 124 -0.92 2.20 9.24
N THR A 125 -2.08 1.89 8.69
CA THR A 125 -2.60 0.53 8.50
C THR A 125 -2.22 -0.11 7.17
N LYS A 126 -1.35 0.57 6.37
CA LYS A 126 -0.90 0.09 5.05
C LYS A 126 0.62 0.25 4.93
N ASN A 127 1.26 -0.71 4.26
CA ASN A 127 2.66 -0.60 3.87
C ASN A 127 2.82 0.37 2.69
N ASN A 128 3.98 1.04 2.62
CA ASN A 128 4.35 1.90 1.51
C ASN A 128 5.40 1.18 0.65
N TYR A 129 4.94 0.32 -0.24
CA TYR A 129 5.83 -0.52 -1.02
C TYR A 129 6.49 0.22 -2.18
N LEU A 130 7.80 0.00 -2.32
CA LEU A 130 8.61 0.25 -3.50
C LEU A 130 8.88 -1.12 -4.13
N MET A 131 8.61 -1.26 -5.44
CA MET A 131 8.78 -2.51 -6.17
C MET A 131 9.85 -2.35 -7.26
N CYS A 132 10.66 -3.37 -7.46
CA CYS A 132 11.61 -3.46 -8.56
C CYS A 132 11.35 -4.72 -9.37
N ILE A 133 11.32 -4.57 -10.71
CA ILE A 133 11.04 -5.65 -11.66
C ILE A 133 12.22 -5.79 -12.61
N SER A 134 12.85 -6.96 -12.62
CA SER A 134 13.88 -7.36 -13.58
C SER A 134 13.39 -8.46 -14.51
N HIS A 135 14.02 -8.60 -15.67
CA HIS A 135 13.76 -9.70 -16.60
C HIS A 135 15.09 -10.29 -17.07
N ILE A 136 15.37 -11.53 -16.69
CA ILE A 136 16.60 -12.25 -17.04
C ILE A 136 16.24 -13.60 -17.69
N GLY A 137 16.55 -13.73 -18.95
CA GLY A 137 16.20 -14.91 -19.75
C GLY A 137 14.68 -15.05 -19.90
N LYS A 138 14.08 -16.07 -19.30
CA LYS A 138 12.63 -16.34 -19.31
C LYS A 138 11.96 -16.05 -17.95
N TYR A 139 12.68 -15.47 -17.02
CA TYR A 139 12.19 -15.23 -15.67
C TYR A 139 12.14 -13.75 -15.36
N PHE A 140 11.08 -13.34 -14.68
CA PHE A 140 10.97 -12.07 -14.01
C PHE A 140 11.36 -12.22 -12.55
N GLY A 141 12.18 -11.30 -12.06
CA GLY A 141 12.45 -11.11 -10.64
C GLY A 141 11.61 -9.94 -10.12
N ILE A 142 10.90 -10.15 -9.05
CA ILE A 142 10.15 -9.10 -8.37
C ILE A 142 10.71 -8.95 -6.97
N SER A 143 11.09 -7.73 -6.61
CA SER A 143 11.50 -7.38 -5.25
C SER A 143 10.67 -6.23 -4.74
N VAL A 144 10.20 -6.33 -3.50
CA VAL A 144 9.34 -5.32 -2.87
C VAL A 144 9.90 -4.98 -1.50
N THR A 145 9.95 -3.70 -1.19
CA THR A 145 10.37 -3.24 0.14
C THR A 145 9.46 -2.14 0.66
N ASP A 146 9.27 -2.09 1.98
CA ASP A 146 8.74 -0.92 2.68
C ASP A 146 9.87 -0.31 3.52
N LEU A 147 10.38 0.82 3.07
CA LEU A 147 11.48 1.52 3.73
C LEU A 147 11.12 1.96 5.17
N SER A 148 9.84 2.15 5.47
CA SER A 148 9.37 2.59 6.79
C SER A 148 9.35 1.48 7.85
N THR A 149 9.28 0.21 7.43
CA THR A 149 9.22 -0.97 8.31
C THR A 149 10.44 -1.86 8.19
N GLY A 150 11.16 -1.78 7.07
CA GLY A 150 12.30 -2.65 6.75
C GLY A 150 11.90 -3.99 6.14
N VAL A 151 10.64 -4.19 5.80
CA VAL A 151 10.18 -5.39 5.06
C VAL A 151 10.84 -5.43 3.69
N PHE A 152 11.42 -6.59 3.32
CA PHE A 152 11.96 -6.84 2.01
C PHE A 152 11.60 -8.27 1.55
N LYS A 153 10.82 -8.37 0.48
CA LYS A 153 10.35 -9.64 -0.09
C LYS A 153 10.76 -9.77 -1.54
N THR A 154 11.01 -11.01 -2.00
CA THR A 154 11.32 -11.26 -3.40
C THR A 154 10.75 -12.59 -3.88
N CYS A 155 10.39 -12.64 -5.18
CA CYS A 155 9.96 -13.87 -5.86
C CYS A 155 10.40 -13.90 -7.32
N GLN A 156 10.48 -15.11 -7.89
CA GLN A 156 10.75 -15.34 -9.29
C GLN A 156 9.53 -15.93 -9.98
N ILE A 157 9.16 -15.36 -11.14
CA ILE A 157 7.98 -15.77 -11.90
C ILE A 157 8.32 -15.85 -13.41
N GLN A 158 7.43 -16.47 -14.20
CA GLN A 158 7.72 -16.73 -15.62
C GLN A 158 6.85 -15.95 -16.59
N THR A 159 5.73 -15.38 -16.14
CA THR A 159 4.78 -14.73 -17.04
C THR A 159 4.45 -13.31 -16.59
N VAL A 160 4.17 -12.43 -17.56
CA VAL A 160 3.84 -11.04 -17.31
C VAL A 160 2.50 -10.90 -16.57
N GLU A 161 1.56 -11.81 -16.81
CA GLU A 161 0.27 -11.82 -16.09
C GLU A 161 0.48 -11.98 -14.58
N LYS A 162 1.39 -12.88 -14.15
CA LYS A 162 1.76 -13.01 -12.74
C LYS A 162 2.48 -11.77 -12.20
N VAL A 163 3.26 -11.04 -13.04
CA VAL A 163 3.84 -9.73 -12.65
C VAL A 163 2.73 -8.73 -12.36
N VAL A 164 1.74 -8.65 -13.25
CA VAL A 164 0.56 -7.80 -13.09
C VAL A 164 -0.22 -8.15 -11.82
N ASP A 165 -0.36 -9.43 -11.50
CA ASP A 165 -1.04 -9.89 -10.27
C ASP A 165 -0.25 -9.46 -9.01
N GLU A 166 1.09 -9.54 -9.02
CA GLU A 166 1.91 -9.08 -7.90
C GLU A 166 1.85 -7.54 -7.73
N ILE A 167 1.83 -6.76 -8.82
CA ILE A 167 1.61 -5.30 -8.74
C ILE A 167 0.24 -5.00 -8.12
N ASN A 168 -0.82 -5.71 -8.55
CA ASN A 168 -2.17 -5.55 -7.98
C ASN A 168 -2.25 -5.99 -6.51
N LYS A 169 -1.49 -7.00 -6.11
CA LYS A 169 -1.41 -7.51 -4.72
C LYS A 169 -0.76 -6.49 -3.79
N PHE A 170 0.44 -6.05 -4.11
CA PHE A 170 1.19 -5.13 -3.25
C PHE A 170 0.73 -3.68 -3.37
N GLN A 171 0.12 -3.29 -4.49
CA GLN A 171 -0.26 -1.91 -4.78
C GLN A 171 0.88 -0.93 -4.43
N PRO A 172 2.07 -1.08 -5.02
CA PRO A 172 3.22 -0.28 -4.67
C PRO A 172 2.97 1.20 -4.96
N SER A 173 3.62 2.08 -4.21
CA SER A 173 3.59 3.52 -4.48
C SER A 173 4.52 3.91 -5.63
N GLU A 174 5.52 3.07 -5.89
CA GLU A 174 6.50 3.27 -6.96
C GLU A 174 6.99 1.92 -7.50
N VAL A 175 7.16 1.84 -8.82
CA VAL A 175 7.71 0.68 -9.53
C VAL A 175 8.95 1.10 -10.30
N LEU A 176 10.04 0.38 -10.09
CA LEU A 176 11.25 0.44 -10.91
C LEU A 176 11.25 -0.75 -11.86
N TYR A 177 11.69 -0.57 -13.08
CA TYR A 177 11.75 -1.65 -14.04
C TYR A 177 12.98 -1.57 -14.95
N HIS A 178 13.44 -2.73 -15.42
CA HIS A 178 14.54 -2.87 -16.35
C HIS A 178 14.10 -2.55 -17.78
N SER A 179 14.92 -1.82 -18.55
CA SER A 179 14.65 -1.42 -19.96
C SER A 179 14.41 -2.60 -20.91
N GLY A 180 15.00 -3.77 -20.61
CA GLY A 180 14.91 -4.98 -21.43
C GLY A 180 13.65 -5.83 -21.22
N ILE A 181 12.61 -5.33 -20.54
CA ILE A 181 11.37 -6.10 -20.30
C ILE A 181 10.56 -6.20 -21.58
N GLU A 182 10.35 -7.43 -22.07
CA GLU A 182 9.35 -7.72 -23.11
C GLU A 182 7.93 -7.54 -22.51
N GLN A 183 6.97 -7.00 -23.31
CA GLN A 183 5.58 -6.73 -22.89
C GLN A 183 5.48 -5.69 -21.77
N ILE A 184 6.37 -4.71 -21.76
CA ILE A 184 6.35 -3.60 -20.79
C ILE A 184 5.04 -2.81 -20.80
N GLU A 185 4.31 -2.82 -21.91
CA GLU A 185 3.02 -2.13 -22.09
C GLU A 185 1.96 -2.62 -21.10
N ASP A 186 1.94 -3.91 -20.75
CA ASP A 186 1.02 -4.49 -19.78
C ASP A 186 1.34 -4.00 -18.35
N ILE A 187 2.65 -3.85 -18.04
CA ILE A 187 3.11 -3.30 -16.75
C ILE A 187 2.76 -1.82 -16.66
N HIS A 188 2.98 -1.04 -17.72
CA HIS A 188 2.60 0.37 -17.78
C HIS A 188 1.09 0.55 -17.62
N ALA A 189 0.29 -0.22 -18.34
CA ALA A 189 -1.17 -0.14 -18.26
C ALA A 189 -1.71 -0.39 -16.85
N VAL A 190 -1.13 -1.34 -16.10
CA VAL A 190 -1.54 -1.57 -14.70
C VAL A 190 -1.05 -0.46 -13.78
N CYS A 191 0.16 0.07 -13.97
CA CYS A 191 0.68 1.18 -13.18
C CYS A 191 -0.16 2.45 -13.38
N GLU A 192 -0.51 2.78 -14.63
CA GLU A 192 -1.38 3.92 -14.95
C GLU A 192 -2.78 3.77 -14.34
N ARG A 193 -3.39 2.58 -14.48
CA ARG A 193 -4.70 2.29 -13.89
C ARG A 193 -4.72 2.43 -12.36
N LEU A 194 -3.64 2.02 -11.69
CA LEU A 194 -3.49 2.12 -10.24
C LEU A 194 -2.93 3.48 -9.80
N GLN A 195 -2.58 4.36 -10.75
CA GLN A 195 -1.91 5.65 -10.51
C GLN A 195 -0.58 5.50 -9.74
N VAL A 196 0.18 4.44 -10.06
CA VAL A 196 1.48 4.15 -9.47
C VAL A 196 2.57 4.86 -10.25
N ALA A 197 3.46 5.56 -9.54
CA ALA A 197 4.65 6.13 -10.16
C ALA A 197 5.56 5.00 -10.68
N HIS A 198 6.01 5.08 -11.93
CA HIS A 198 6.88 4.07 -12.50
C HIS A 198 8.04 4.72 -13.24
N THR A 199 9.22 4.13 -13.11
CA THR A 199 10.48 4.67 -13.63
C THR A 199 11.32 3.55 -14.21
N GLU A 200 11.80 3.76 -15.43
CA GLU A 200 12.85 2.93 -16.02
C GLU A 200 14.16 3.16 -15.27
N ALA A 201 14.72 2.07 -14.71
CA ALA A 201 15.99 2.14 -14.00
C ALA A 201 17.16 1.88 -14.97
N PRO A 202 18.31 2.52 -14.77
CA PRO A 202 19.49 2.32 -15.62
C PRO A 202 19.95 0.86 -15.66
N ASP A 203 20.45 0.41 -16.80
CA ASP A 203 20.88 -0.99 -17.01
C ASP A 203 21.93 -1.47 -16.01
N TYR A 204 22.78 -0.57 -15.50
CA TYR A 204 23.79 -0.93 -14.50
C TYR A 204 23.22 -1.32 -13.13
N TYR A 205 21.92 -1.07 -12.89
CA TYR A 205 21.20 -1.55 -11.70
C TYR A 205 20.88 -3.05 -11.77
N PHE A 206 21.05 -3.67 -12.93
CA PHE A 206 20.68 -5.05 -13.19
C PHE A 206 21.87 -5.89 -13.66
N ASP A 207 23.10 -5.46 -13.32
CA ASP A 207 24.32 -6.22 -13.55
C ASP A 207 24.51 -7.25 -12.42
N ILE A 208 24.31 -8.52 -12.76
CA ILE A 208 24.25 -9.63 -11.81
C ILE A 208 25.50 -9.73 -10.93
N ASP A 209 26.69 -9.53 -11.49
CA ASP A 209 27.96 -9.64 -10.72
C ASP A 209 28.05 -8.51 -9.69
N THR A 210 27.71 -7.29 -10.08
CA THR A 210 27.66 -6.12 -9.20
C THR A 210 26.56 -6.25 -8.16
N ASP A 211 25.40 -6.77 -8.53
CA ASP A 211 24.26 -6.97 -7.66
C ASP A 211 24.53 -8.03 -6.60
N GLU A 212 25.16 -9.14 -6.96
CA GLU A 212 25.58 -10.18 -6.02
C GLU A 212 26.54 -9.61 -4.96
N ASP A 213 27.53 -8.84 -5.39
CA ASP A 213 28.49 -8.19 -4.49
C ASP A 213 27.81 -7.12 -3.60
N THR A 214 26.86 -6.39 -4.15
CA THR A 214 26.08 -5.37 -3.39
C THR A 214 25.24 -6.03 -2.32
N LEU A 215 24.54 -7.11 -2.63
CA LEU A 215 23.75 -7.88 -1.66
C LEU A 215 24.62 -8.50 -0.58
N LYS A 216 25.76 -9.13 -0.96
CA LYS A 216 26.69 -9.70 0.03
C LYS A 216 27.24 -8.65 1.00
N ARG A 217 27.60 -7.48 0.50
CA ARG A 217 28.08 -6.37 1.31
C ARG A 217 27.00 -5.81 2.22
N HIS A 218 25.78 -5.64 1.69
CA HIS A 218 24.66 -5.07 2.46
C HIS A 218 24.23 -5.99 3.61
N PHE A 219 24.06 -7.28 3.35
CA PHE A 219 23.62 -8.26 4.36
C PHE A 219 24.77 -8.88 5.17
N HIS A 220 26.02 -8.47 4.94
CA HIS A 220 27.23 -8.99 5.62
C HIS A 220 27.36 -10.51 5.53
N ILE A 221 27.10 -11.09 4.36
CA ILE A 221 27.13 -12.54 4.10
C ILE A 221 28.15 -12.89 3.03
N ASN A 222 28.63 -14.13 3.04
CA ASN A 222 29.60 -14.62 2.05
C ASN A 222 28.90 -15.35 0.87
N SER A 223 27.67 -15.77 1.02
CA SER A 223 26.89 -16.50 0.01
C SER A 223 25.43 -16.08 0.05
N LEU A 224 24.78 -15.95 -1.11
CA LEU A 224 23.35 -15.67 -1.23
C LEU A 224 22.46 -16.88 -0.93
N GLU A 225 23.04 -18.06 -0.69
CA GLU A 225 22.31 -19.29 -0.37
C GLU A 225 21.46 -19.15 0.91
N GLY A 226 21.99 -18.45 1.92
CA GLY A 226 21.26 -18.17 3.16
C GLY A 226 20.05 -17.25 3.01
N LEU A 227 19.95 -16.52 1.88
CA LEU A 227 18.81 -15.69 1.52
C LEU A 227 17.85 -16.40 0.53
N GLY A 228 18.14 -17.66 0.16
CA GLY A 228 17.33 -18.40 -0.82
C GLY A 228 17.49 -17.92 -2.27
N LEU A 229 18.53 -17.15 -2.60
CA LEU A 229 18.72 -16.52 -3.92
C LEU A 229 19.70 -17.24 -4.85
N LYS A 230 20.32 -18.35 -4.42
CA LYS A 230 21.45 -19.00 -5.10
C LYS A 230 21.26 -19.22 -6.59
N ASP A 231 20.09 -19.66 -7.03
CA ASP A 231 19.83 -20.02 -8.42
C ASP A 231 18.82 -19.09 -9.11
N SER A 232 18.53 -17.93 -8.49
CA SER A 232 17.46 -17.01 -8.92
C SER A 232 18.06 -15.69 -9.45
N LEU A 233 18.73 -15.74 -10.63
CA LEU A 233 19.41 -14.58 -11.22
C LEU A 233 18.48 -13.37 -11.37
N ALA A 234 17.21 -13.59 -11.74
CA ALA A 234 16.25 -12.51 -11.84
C ALA A 234 15.96 -11.86 -10.48
N CYS A 235 15.84 -12.65 -9.39
CA CYS A 235 15.71 -12.11 -8.06
C CYS A 235 16.96 -11.37 -7.60
N ILE A 236 18.16 -11.87 -7.93
CA ILE A 236 19.42 -11.18 -7.61
C ILE A 236 19.43 -9.79 -8.25
N ALA A 237 19.12 -9.71 -9.55
CA ALA A 237 19.06 -8.44 -10.28
C ALA A 237 17.99 -7.49 -9.72
N SER A 238 16.78 -7.97 -9.39
CA SER A 238 15.74 -7.10 -8.85
C SER A 238 16.04 -6.64 -7.40
N CYS A 239 16.62 -7.51 -6.57
CA CYS A 239 17.06 -7.16 -5.21
C CYS A 239 18.24 -6.18 -5.22
N GLY A 240 19.24 -6.44 -6.07
CA GLY A 240 20.42 -5.59 -6.22
C GLY A 240 20.04 -4.21 -6.71
N GLY A 241 19.26 -4.13 -7.80
CA GLY A 241 18.76 -2.86 -8.33
C GLY A 241 17.93 -2.08 -7.33
N LEU A 242 17.10 -2.75 -6.52
CA LEU A 242 16.32 -2.10 -5.48
C LEU A 242 17.21 -1.53 -4.36
N ILE A 243 18.20 -2.27 -3.90
CA ILE A 243 19.16 -1.80 -2.88
C ILE A 243 20.01 -0.65 -3.44
N GLN A 244 20.47 -0.74 -4.70
CA GLN A 244 21.20 0.33 -5.38
C GLN A 244 20.39 1.63 -5.40
N TYR A 245 19.13 1.56 -5.83
CA TYR A 245 18.23 2.71 -5.85
C TYR A 245 18.03 3.33 -4.47
N LEU A 246 17.88 2.49 -3.44
CA LEU A 246 17.73 2.97 -2.08
C LEU A 246 19.02 3.64 -1.57
N HIS A 247 20.20 3.13 -1.91
CA HIS A 247 21.48 3.78 -1.57
C HIS A 247 21.61 5.16 -2.25
N GLU A 248 21.22 5.26 -3.51
CA GLU A 248 21.29 6.52 -4.27
C GLU A 248 20.26 7.55 -3.81
N THR A 249 19.09 7.10 -3.37
CA THR A 249 18.03 8.02 -2.92
C THR A 249 18.15 8.40 -1.45
N GLN A 250 18.55 7.49 -0.57
CA GLN A 250 18.59 7.75 0.87
C GLN A 250 19.94 8.26 1.36
N MET A 251 21.04 7.95 0.66
CA MET A 251 22.41 8.38 0.98
C MET A 251 22.84 8.10 2.44
N ASN A 252 22.14 7.19 3.11
CA ASN A 252 22.33 6.76 4.48
C ASN A 252 22.49 5.25 4.58
N SER A 253 22.89 4.76 5.75
CA SER A 253 22.91 3.33 6.03
C SER A 253 21.47 2.77 6.01
N LEU A 254 21.25 1.70 5.26
CA LEU A 254 20.00 0.96 5.16
C LEU A 254 19.98 -0.25 6.12
N SER A 255 20.63 -0.16 7.27
CA SER A 255 20.81 -1.25 8.22
C SER A 255 19.52 -1.86 8.76
N HIS A 256 18.38 -1.15 8.64
CA HIS A 256 17.06 -1.64 9.00
C HIS A 256 16.49 -2.64 8.00
N ILE A 257 17.00 -2.70 6.78
CA ILE A 257 16.74 -3.77 5.81
C ILE A 257 17.82 -4.85 6.06
N ASN A 258 17.55 -5.77 6.96
CA ASN A 258 18.53 -6.76 7.43
C ASN A 258 18.21 -8.20 7.00
N HIS A 259 17.07 -8.42 6.35
CA HIS A 259 16.62 -9.73 5.88
C HIS A 259 15.84 -9.61 4.58
N ILE A 260 15.97 -10.63 3.71
CA ILE A 260 15.12 -10.82 2.52
C ILE A 260 14.25 -12.06 2.74
N GLU A 261 12.96 -11.90 2.62
CA GLU A 261 12.01 -13.00 2.57
C GLU A 261 11.81 -13.44 1.12
N THR A 262 12.37 -14.60 0.77
CA THR A 262 12.11 -15.23 -0.53
C THR A 262 10.84 -16.06 -0.44
N TYR A 263 9.85 -15.79 -1.28
CA TYR A 263 8.58 -16.52 -1.30
C TYR A 263 8.26 -17.09 -2.69
N SER A 264 7.45 -18.15 -2.73
CA SER A 264 6.84 -18.64 -3.95
C SER A 264 5.42 -18.10 -4.09
N VAL A 265 5.07 -17.60 -5.26
CA VAL A 265 3.69 -17.18 -5.56
C VAL A 265 2.72 -18.35 -5.38
N ASP A 266 3.17 -19.57 -5.69
CA ASP A 266 2.37 -20.77 -5.58
C ASP A 266 2.19 -21.31 -4.14
N SER A 267 2.76 -20.62 -3.11
CA SER A 267 2.54 -20.94 -1.68
C SER A 267 1.24 -20.34 -1.13
N TYR A 268 0.62 -19.43 -1.86
CA TYR A 268 -0.60 -18.73 -1.46
C TYR A 268 -1.70 -18.93 -2.48
N MET A 269 -2.95 -18.84 -2.02
CA MET A 269 -4.10 -18.80 -2.90
C MET A 269 -3.98 -17.62 -3.86
N ILE A 270 -4.02 -17.90 -5.16
CA ILE A 270 -3.93 -16.85 -6.17
C ILE A 270 -5.28 -16.14 -6.31
N LEU A 271 -5.24 -14.84 -6.15
CA LEU A 271 -6.39 -13.95 -6.30
C LEU A 271 -6.01 -12.90 -7.36
N ASP A 272 -6.61 -12.98 -8.53
CA ASP A 272 -6.40 -12.00 -9.58
C ASP A 272 -7.01 -10.62 -9.22
N SER A 273 -6.67 -9.61 -9.98
CA SER A 273 -7.12 -8.24 -9.73
C SER A 273 -8.65 -8.10 -9.75
N SER A 274 -9.31 -8.83 -10.65
CA SER A 274 -10.76 -8.84 -10.77
C SER A 274 -11.42 -9.47 -9.55
N THR A 275 -10.88 -10.58 -9.06
CA THR A 275 -11.37 -11.27 -7.85
C THR A 275 -11.20 -10.42 -6.60
N ARG A 276 -10.01 -9.82 -6.39
CA ARG A 276 -9.78 -8.90 -5.25
C ARG A 276 -10.79 -7.77 -5.22
N ARG A 277 -11.04 -7.16 -6.38
CA ARG A 277 -11.98 -6.07 -6.55
C ARG A 277 -13.44 -6.54 -6.37
N ASN A 278 -13.84 -7.62 -7.03
CA ASN A 278 -15.22 -8.11 -7.02
C ASN A 278 -15.65 -8.65 -5.64
N LEU A 279 -14.73 -9.22 -4.86
CA LEU A 279 -14.97 -9.64 -3.48
C LEU A 279 -14.82 -8.51 -2.47
N GLU A 280 -14.39 -7.31 -2.88
CA GLU A 280 -14.19 -6.15 -2.01
C GLU A 280 -13.38 -6.50 -0.76
N LEU A 281 -12.18 -7.10 -0.97
CA LEU A 281 -11.39 -7.66 0.12
C LEU A 281 -10.86 -6.58 1.07
N THR A 282 -10.28 -5.51 0.55
CA THR A 282 -9.62 -4.45 1.34
C THR A 282 -10.31 -3.11 1.25
N GLU A 283 -11.03 -2.84 0.14
CA GLU A 283 -11.77 -1.61 -0.13
C GLU A 283 -13.01 -1.89 -0.98
N THR A 284 -14.00 -0.97 -0.93
CA THR A 284 -15.21 -1.08 -1.74
C THR A 284 -14.94 -0.73 -3.20
N LEU A 285 -15.71 -1.34 -4.09
CA LEU A 285 -15.58 -1.17 -5.54
C LEU A 285 -15.86 0.28 -5.99
N ARG A 286 -16.88 0.90 -5.43
CA ARG A 286 -17.39 2.20 -5.85
C ARG A 286 -16.65 3.37 -5.21
N ASP A 287 -16.55 3.36 -3.88
CA ASP A 287 -16.09 4.52 -3.12
C ASP A 287 -14.64 4.41 -2.67
N LYS A 288 -13.95 3.29 -2.97
CA LYS A 288 -12.56 3.01 -2.56
C LYS A 288 -12.32 3.18 -1.06
N GLN A 289 -13.32 2.82 -0.25
CA GLN A 289 -13.28 2.96 1.21
C GLN A 289 -13.11 1.59 1.87
N LYS A 290 -12.43 1.57 3.01
CA LYS A 290 -12.30 0.36 3.84
C LYS A 290 -13.67 -0.10 4.38
N ARG A 291 -14.54 0.82 4.79
CA ARG A 291 -15.88 0.50 5.31
C ARG A 291 -16.74 -0.17 4.21
N GLY A 292 -17.21 -1.37 4.48
CA GLY A 292 -17.97 -2.19 3.53
C GLY A 292 -17.11 -3.27 2.85
N SER A 293 -15.81 -3.38 3.15
CA SER A 293 -14.93 -4.45 2.68
C SER A 293 -14.87 -5.62 3.67
N LEU A 294 -14.28 -6.76 3.26
CA LEU A 294 -14.01 -7.87 4.17
C LEU A 294 -13.06 -7.44 5.29
N LEU A 295 -11.99 -6.71 4.95
CA LEU A 295 -11.01 -6.22 5.92
C LEU A 295 -11.66 -5.32 6.99
N TRP A 296 -12.66 -4.50 6.63
CA TRP A 296 -13.39 -3.69 7.60
C TRP A 296 -14.13 -4.55 8.67
N VAL A 297 -14.65 -5.70 8.27
CA VAL A 297 -15.30 -6.63 9.19
C VAL A 297 -14.28 -7.25 10.14
N LEU A 298 -13.15 -7.74 9.60
CA LEU A 298 -12.15 -8.51 10.33
C LEU A 298 -11.21 -7.65 11.15
N ASP A 299 -10.94 -6.41 10.74
CA ASP A 299 -9.96 -5.55 11.40
C ASP A 299 -10.54 -4.84 12.63
N LYS A 300 -10.21 -5.42 13.77
CA LYS A 300 -10.42 -4.89 15.11
C LYS A 300 -9.10 -4.89 15.89
N THR A 301 -8.00 -4.83 15.16
CA THR A 301 -6.65 -4.72 15.73
C THR A 301 -6.50 -3.46 16.57
N LYS A 302 -5.54 -3.47 17.47
CA LYS A 302 -5.23 -2.36 18.38
C LYS A 302 -3.97 -1.61 17.97
N THR A 303 -3.11 -2.25 17.17
CA THR A 303 -1.85 -1.69 16.68
C THR A 303 -1.86 -1.50 15.18
N ALA A 304 -1.11 -0.52 14.68
CA ALA A 304 -0.91 -0.34 13.25
C ALA A 304 -0.20 -1.55 12.60
N MET A 305 0.73 -2.16 13.32
CA MET A 305 1.46 -3.37 12.89
C MET A 305 0.50 -4.56 12.72
N GLY A 306 -0.40 -4.78 13.69
CA GLY A 306 -1.43 -5.81 13.60
C GLY A 306 -2.39 -5.60 12.43
N ALA A 307 -2.78 -4.35 12.16
CA ALA A 307 -3.62 -4.02 11.01
C ALA A 307 -2.93 -4.33 9.67
N ARG A 308 -1.62 -4.04 9.53
CA ARG A 308 -0.82 -4.44 8.36
C ARG A 308 -0.71 -5.96 8.23
N LYS A 309 -0.49 -6.66 9.33
CA LYS A 309 -0.40 -8.13 9.35
C LYS A 309 -1.73 -8.80 8.98
N LEU A 310 -2.84 -8.30 9.50
CA LEU A 310 -4.16 -8.80 9.14
C LEU A 310 -4.52 -8.54 7.67
N ARG A 311 -4.13 -7.38 7.14
CA ARG A 311 -4.25 -7.08 5.70
C ARG A 311 -3.45 -8.09 4.87
N GLU A 312 -2.21 -8.38 5.25
CA GLU A 312 -1.36 -9.39 4.61
C GLU A 312 -2.06 -10.77 4.61
N TYR A 313 -2.69 -11.19 5.70
CA TYR A 313 -3.44 -12.44 5.75
C TYR A 313 -4.59 -12.48 4.75
N VAL A 314 -5.37 -11.39 4.64
CA VAL A 314 -6.49 -11.28 3.70
C VAL A 314 -6.01 -11.28 2.24
N GLU A 315 -4.88 -10.63 1.96
CA GLU A 315 -4.30 -10.52 0.62
C GLU A 315 -3.55 -11.79 0.18
N GLN A 316 -3.10 -12.63 1.12
CA GLN A 316 -2.29 -13.83 0.91
C GLN A 316 -2.84 -15.02 1.72
N PRO A 317 -4.02 -15.58 1.36
CA PRO A 317 -4.54 -16.78 2.01
C PRO A 317 -3.60 -17.96 1.79
N LEU A 318 -3.41 -18.79 2.81
CA LEU A 318 -2.48 -19.91 2.78
C LEU A 318 -3.02 -21.11 1.99
N LEU A 319 -2.12 -21.88 1.38
CA LEU A 319 -2.38 -23.20 0.83
C LEU A 319 -1.89 -24.33 1.76
N ASP A 320 -0.95 -24.01 2.64
CA ASP A 320 -0.47 -24.98 3.62
C ASP A 320 -1.50 -25.21 4.74
N LYS A 321 -2.05 -26.42 4.76
CA LYS A 321 -3.04 -26.84 5.76
C LYS A 321 -2.50 -26.68 7.18
N THR A 322 -1.24 -27.03 7.42
CA THR A 322 -0.63 -26.99 8.76
C THR A 322 -0.56 -25.56 9.28
N GLY A 323 -0.13 -24.62 8.43
CA GLY A 323 -0.11 -23.20 8.78
C GLY A 323 -1.50 -22.62 9.04
N ILE A 324 -2.52 -23.04 8.26
CA ILE A 324 -3.90 -22.61 8.49
C ILE A 324 -4.43 -23.17 9.82
N GLU A 325 -4.24 -24.46 10.08
CA GLU A 325 -4.67 -25.09 11.34
C GLU A 325 -3.99 -24.45 12.55
N SER A 326 -2.71 -24.13 12.48
CA SER A 326 -1.98 -23.43 13.54
C SER A 326 -2.61 -22.07 13.88
N ARG A 327 -3.06 -21.30 12.85
CA ARG A 327 -3.80 -20.04 13.09
C ARG A 327 -5.17 -20.29 13.69
N LEU A 328 -5.90 -21.31 13.20
CA LEU A 328 -7.22 -21.67 13.74
C LEU A 328 -7.14 -22.12 15.20
N ASP A 329 -6.11 -22.89 15.58
CA ASP A 329 -5.85 -23.31 16.97
C ASP A 329 -5.56 -22.10 17.87
N ALA A 330 -4.78 -21.12 17.38
CA ALA A 330 -4.51 -19.91 18.11
C ALA A 330 -5.77 -19.04 18.29
N VAL A 331 -6.61 -18.91 17.25
CA VAL A 331 -7.88 -18.19 17.33
C VAL A 331 -8.84 -18.88 18.29
N GLU A 332 -8.89 -20.22 18.29
CA GLU A 332 -9.72 -21.00 19.22
C GLU A 332 -9.28 -20.80 20.66
N ALA A 333 -7.98 -20.91 20.95
CA ALA A 333 -7.44 -20.69 22.30
C ALA A 333 -7.78 -19.27 22.83
N LEU A 334 -7.72 -18.24 21.98
CA LEU A 334 -8.13 -16.88 22.33
C LEU A 334 -9.65 -16.75 22.53
N ASN A 335 -10.46 -17.57 21.88
CA ASN A 335 -11.91 -17.58 22.06
C ASN A 335 -12.35 -18.33 23.32
N GLU A 336 -11.62 -19.35 23.72
CA GLU A 336 -11.88 -20.08 24.98
C GLU A 336 -11.51 -19.23 26.20
N GLU A 337 -10.42 -18.46 26.11
CA GLU A 337 -9.87 -17.65 27.20
C GLU A 337 -10.26 -16.16 27.05
N LEU A 338 -11.56 -15.85 27.07
CA LEU A 338 -12.10 -14.49 26.79
C LEU A 338 -11.46 -13.39 27.67
N VAL A 339 -11.25 -13.65 28.96
CA VAL A 339 -10.71 -12.67 29.90
C VAL A 339 -9.26 -12.36 29.53
N ASN A 340 -8.45 -13.39 29.30
CA ASN A 340 -7.05 -13.24 28.92
C ASN A 340 -6.91 -12.56 27.56
N ARG A 341 -7.77 -12.87 26.60
CA ARG A 341 -7.83 -12.18 25.31
C ARG A 341 -8.10 -10.67 25.46
N GLU A 342 -9.11 -10.27 26.23
CA GLU A 342 -9.43 -8.85 26.39
C GLU A 342 -8.32 -8.12 27.14
N GLU A 343 -7.69 -8.73 28.15
CA GLU A 343 -6.54 -8.17 28.85
C GLU A 343 -5.34 -8.00 27.90
N LEU A 344 -5.02 -9.01 27.08
CA LEU A 344 -4.00 -8.91 26.05
C LEU A 344 -4.30 -7.76 25.07
N ARG A 345 -5.56 -7.58 24.68
CA ARG A 345 -5.99 -6.48 23.80
C ARG A 345 -5.81 -5.09 24.45
N GLU A 346 -5.97 -4.98 25.75
CA GLU A 346 -5.70 -3.72 26.48
C GLU A 346 -4.20 -3.40 26.50
N TYR A 347 -3.32 -4.38 26.72
CA TYR A 347 -1.87 -4.18 26.60
C TYR A 347 -1.49 -3.77 25.17
N LEU A 348 -1.99 -4.47 24.16
CA LEU A 348 -1.73 -4.14 22.75
C LEU A 348 -2.16 -2.72 22.38
N ASN A 349 -3.22 -2.19 22.97
CA ASN A 349 -3.73 -0.84 22.69
C ASN A 349 -2.76 0.28 23.17
N THR A 350 -1.80 -0.05 24.04
CA THR A 350 -0.78 0.88 24.51
C THR A 350 0.48 0.90 23.66
N ILE A 351 0.62 -0.05 22.75
CA ILE A 351 1.81 -0.24 21.92
C ILE A 351 1.70 0.61 20.65
N TYR A 352 2.65 1.52 20.48
CA TYR A 352 2.83 2.28 19.26
C TYR A 352 3.48 1.42 18.16
N ASP A 353 3.64 1.98 16.97
CA ASP A 353 4.25 1.30 15.81
C ASP A 353 5.76 1.07 16.00
N LEU A 354 6.12 -0.04 16.65
CA LEU A 354 7.51 -0.41 16.92
C LEU A 354 8.33 -0.60 15.65
N GLU A 355 7.74 -1.12 14.57
CA GLU A 355 8.44 -1.29 13.28
C GLU A 355 8.91 0.05 12.73
N ARG A 356 8.00 1.04 12.67
CA ARG A 356 8.33 2.38 12.18
C ARG A 356 9.18 3.18 13.16
N LEU A 357 9.00 2.99 14.46
CA LEU A 357 9.80 3.66 15.48
C LEU A 357 11.27 3.22 15.43
N ILE A 358 11.55 1.91 15.42
CA ILE A 358 12.93 1.42 15.36
C ILE A 358 13.60 1.76 14.03
N THR A 359 12.86 1.78 12.94
CA THR A 359 13.36 2.23 11.64
C THR A 359 13.76 3.70 11.66
N ARG A 360 12.96 4.60 12.24
CA ARG A 360 13.33 6.02 12.41
C ARG A 360 14.58 6.19 13.29
N ILE A 361 14.73 5.35 14.33
CA ILE A 361 15.93 5.33 15.19
C ILE A 361 17.15 4.93 14.36
N ALA A 362 17.07 3.86 13.57
CA ALA A 362 18.16 3.36 12.74
C ALA A 362 18.54 4.35 11.62
N LEU A 363 17.56 4.99 10.99
CA LEU A 363 17.76 6.01 9.95
C LEU A 363 18.16 7.40 10.50
N LYS A 364 18.33 7.52 11.80
CA LYS A 364 18.72 8.76 12.50
C LYS A 364 17.72 9.92 12.35
N THR A 365 16.47 9.62 12.04
CA THR A 365 15.38 10.61 11.88
C THR A 365 14.47 10.73 13.11
N ALA A 366 14.59 9.80 14.08
CA ALA A 366 13.80 9.81 15.31
C ALA A 366 14.02 11.09 16.13
N ASN A 367 12.96 11.58 16.75
CA ASN A 367 12.97 12.70 17.68
C ASN A 367 12.81 12.21 19.14
N PRO A 368 12.98 13.07 20.18
CA PRO A 368 12.86 12.63 21.58
C PRO A 368 11.47 12.06 21.95
N ARG A 369 10.37 12.48 21.29
CA ARG A 369 9.04 11.92 21.50
C ARG A 369 8.89 10.53 20.91
N ASP A 370 9.59 10.24 19.79
CA ASP A 370 9.65 8.89 19.23
C ASP A 370 10.29 7.91 20.21
N LEU A 371 11.36 8.34 20.92
CA LEU A 371 11.99 7.52 21.95
C LEU A 371 11.08 7.32 23.17
N LEU A 372 10.28 8.31 23.54
CA LEU A 372 9.27 8.17 24.60
C LEU A 372 8.16 7.19 24.16
N ALA A 373 7.67 7.29 22.94
CA ALA A 373 6.67 6.37 22.39
C ALA A 373 7.23 4.93 22.34
N PHE A 374 8.48 4.78 21.96
CA PHE A 374 9.19 3.50 21.97
C PHE A 374 9.29 2.94 23.41
N LYS A 375 9.73 3.75 24.39
CA LYS A 375 9.78 3.36 25.81
C LYS A 375 8.41 2.91 26.31
N THR A 376 7.35 3.68 26.04
CA THR A 376 5.99 3.36 26.47
C THR A 376 5.52 2.02 25.87
N SER A 377 5.87 1.76 24.63
CA SER A 377 5.50 0.50 23.95
C SER A 377 6.17 -0.72 24.55
N ILE A 378 7.49 -0.64 24.83
CA ILE A 378 8.23 -1.78 25.38
C ILE A 378 7.95 -2.01 26.87
N HIS A 379 7.37 -1.06 27.57
CA HIS A 379 6.99 -1.18 28.99
C HIS A 379 6.06 -2.37 29.24
N TYR A 380 5.14 -2.65 28.35
CA TYR A 380 4.14 -3.70 28.51
C TYR A 380 4.53 -5.06 27.92
N LEU A 381 5.73 -5.18 27.32
CA LEU A 381 6.18 -6.46 26.77
C LEU A 381 6.36 -7.57 27.82
N PRO A 382 6.84 -7.31 29.06
CA PRO A 382 6.86 -8.32 30.12
C PRO A 382 5.47 -8.83 30.51
N ASP A 383 4.44 -7.96 30.51
CA ASP A 383 3.07 -8.34 30.81
C ASP A 383 2.50 -9.26 29.72
N ILE A 384 2.76 -8.94 28.45
CA ILE A 384 2.39 -9.80 27.30
C ILE A 384 3.10 -11.15 27.40
N TYR A 385 4.39 -11.18 27.75
CA TYR A 385 5.12 -12.42 27.97
C TYR A 385 4.44 -13.32 29.01
N ASN A 386 4.07 -12.74 30.16
CA ASN A 386 3.37 -13.46 31.23
C ASN A 386 2.00 -13.98 30.76
N MET A 387 1.27 -13.21 29.94
CA MET A 387 0.00 -13.62 29.37
C MET A 387 0.15 -14.80 28.39
N LEU A 388 1.19 -14.81 27.56
CA LEU A 388 1.45 -15.89 26.61
C LEU A 388 1.63 -17.25 27.29
N SER A 389 2.17 -17.29 28.51
CA SER A 389 2.33 -18.53 29.29
C SER A 389 1.00 -19.22 29.65
N GLN A 390 -0.13 -18.52 29.55
CA GLN A 390 -1.45 -19.03 29.87
C GLN A 390 -2.14 -19.70 28.68
N PHE A 391 -1.67 -19.44 27.45
CA PHE A 391 -2.23 -20.03 26.25
C PHE A 391 -1.47 -21.30 25.85
N HIS A 392 -2.20 -22.36 25.50
CA HIS A 392 -1.61 -23.68 25.22
C HIS A 392 -1.49 -24.01 23.73
N ALA A 393 -1.99 -23.14 22.82
CA ALA A 393 -1.82 -23.36 21.39
C ALA A 393 -0.33 -23.35 21.00
N ALA A 394 0.08 -24.26 20.13
CA ALA A 394 1.48 -24.44 19.73
C ALA A 394 2.13 -23.13 19.27
N ARG A 395 1.39 -22.32 18.51
CA ARG A 395 1.90 -21.05 18.01
C ARG A 395 2.25 -20.06 19.13
N PHE A 396 1.45 -19.98 20.19
CA PHE A 396 1.75 -19.12 21.35
C PHE A 396 2.94 -19.65 22.15
N GLN A 397 3.13 -20.96 22.24
CA GLN A 397 4.31 -21.55 22.89
C GLN A 397 5.59 -21.25 22.10
N GLU A 398 5.56 -21.35 20.76
CA GLU A 398 6.68 -20.96 19.91
C GLU A 398 7.07 -19.48 20.11
N ILE A 399 6.07 -18.57 20.15
CA ILE A 399 6.30 -17.15 20.42
C ILE A 399 6.87 -16.98 21.84
N TYR A 400 6.32 -17.66 22.84
CA TYR A 400 6.74 -17.57 24.23
C TYR A 400 8.21 -17.99 24.43
N GLU A 401 8.65 -19.10 23.81
CA GLU A 401 10.02 -19.59 23.90
C GLU A 401 11.05 -18.64 23.29
N ASP A 402 10.66 -17.90 22.27
CA ASP A 402 11.55 -16.99 21.50
C ASP A 402 11.33 -15.51 21.83
N TYR A 403 10.53 -15.23 22.88
CA TYR A 403 10.15 -13.86 23.25
C TYR A 403 11.26 -13.12 23.98
N ASP A 404 11.50 -11.88 23.62
CA ASP A 404 12.44 -10.97 24.25
C ASP A 404 11.67 -9.73 24.78
N SER A 405 11.59 -9.57 26.09
CA SER A 405 10.85 -8.46 26.72
C SER A 405 11.53 -7.09 26.60
N LEU A 406 12.76 -7.02 26.05
CA LEU A 406 13.53 -5.79 25.85
C LEU A 406 13.70 -4.93 27.12
N GLU A 407 13.71 -5.53 28.31
CA GLU A 407 13.81 -4.84 29.60
C GLU A 407 15.07 -3.96 29.72
N ASP A 408 16.20 -4.43 29.15
CA ASP A 408 17.45 -3.67 29.09
C ASP A 408 17.30 -2.32 28.38
N LEU A 409 16.50 -2.29 27.31
CA LEU A 409 16.21 -1.06 26.55
C LEU A 409 15.22 -0.17 27.30
N TYR A 410 14.25 -0.77 27.99
CA TYR A 410 13.32 -0.02 28.83
C TYR A 410 14.06 0.68 29.96
N ASP A 411 14.89 -0.04 30.69
CA ASP A 411 15.66 0.51 31.82
C ASP A 411 16.60 1.65 31.38
N LEU A 412 17.25 1.47 30.22
CA LEU A 412 18.10 2.50 29.62
C LEU A 412 17.30 3.80 29.33
N LEU A 413 16.13 3.67 28.71
CA LEU A 413 15.27 4.80 28.37
C LEU A 413 14.58 5.42 29.58
N GLU A 414 14.20 4.60 30.57
CA GLU A 414 13.60 5.07 31.83
C GLU A 414 14.57 5.92 32.64
N GLN A 415 15.85 5.55 32.66
CA GLN A 415 16.91 6.35 33.31
C GLN A 415 17.22 7.63 32.51
N ALA A 416 17.13 7.59 31.18
CA ALA A 416 17.59 8.65 30.31
C ALA A 416 16.56 9.76 30.10
N ILE A 417 15.35 9.44 29.67
CA ILE A 417 14.42 10.39 29.05
C ILE A 417 13.37 10.91 30.05
N VAL A 418 13.12 12.24 30.00
CA VAL A 418 12.06 12.88 30.78
C VAL A 418 10.67 12.44 30.32
N GLU A 419 9.64 12.64 31.16
CA GLU A 419 8.26 12.26 30.84
C GLU A 419 7.64 13.09 29.72
N GLU A 420 8.04 14.37 29.59
CA GLU A 420 7.57 15.28 28.55
C GLU A 420 8.76 15.86 27.77
N PRO A 421 9.36 15.09 26.86
CA PRO A 421 10.49 15.57 26.06
C PRO A 421 10.05 16.57 24.99
N PRO A 422 10.96 17.51 24.60
CA PRO A 422 10.70 18.43 23.51
C PRO A 422 10.52 17.70 22.18
N VAL A 423 9.94 18.37 21.19
CA VAL A 423 9.83 17.83 19.83
C VAL A 423 11.19 17.83 19.13
N SER A 424 11.96 18.91 19.29
CA SER A 424 13.26 19.07 18.64
C SER A 424 14.41 18.79 19.61
N VAL A 425 15.37 17.99 19.14
CA VAL A 425 16.62 17.71 19.90
C VAL A 425 17.37 19.01 20.24
N LYS A 426 17.23 20.06 19.40
CA LYS A 426 17.91 21.35 19.58
C LYS A 426 17.31 22.23 20.68
N GLU A 427 16.16 21.88 21.22
CA GLU A 427 15.51 22.65 22.31
C GLU A 427 16.13 22.34 23.67
N GLY A 428 16.82 21.19 23.83
CA GLY A 428 17.37 20.74 25.09
C GLY A 428 16.30 20.30 26.11
N GLY A 429 16.69 19.84 27.28
CA GLY A 429 15.78 19.36 28.30
C GLY A 429 15.26 17.94 28.06
N ILE A 430 16.04 17.12 27.37
CA ILE A 430 15.67 15.74 26.95
C ILE A 430 15.87 14.75 28.10
N PHE A 431 16.93 14.92 28.89
CA PHE A 431 17.38 13.90 29.84
C PHE A 431 16.87 14.13 31.26
N LYS A 432 16.66 13.08 32.02
CA LYS A 432 16.33 13.12 33.45
C LYS A 432 17.52 13.65 34.26
N LYS A 433 17.22 14.20 35.42
CA LYS A 433 18.26 14.55 36.40
C LYS A 433 18.95 13.25 36.91
N GLY A 434 20.27 13.26 36.98
CA GLY A 434 21.07 12.10 37.39
C GLY A 434 21.48 11.18 36.25
N TYR A 435 21.13 11.49 34.99
CA TYR A 435 21.55 10.71 33.82
C TYR A 435 23.07 10.86 33.54
N ARG A 436 23.57 12.13 33.60
CA ARG A 436 25.03 12.45 33.54
C ARG A 436 25.33 13.66 34.43
N ASP A 437 26.36 13.55 35.22
CA ASP A 437 26.77 14.60 36.16
C ASP A 437 27.09 15.91 35.42
N GLU A 438 27.73 15.85 34.23
CA GLU A 438 28.07 17.04 33.46
C GLU A 438 26.81 17.82 32.97
N ILE A 439 25.73 17.11 32.62
CA ILE A 439 24.45 17.76 32.25
C ILE A 439 23.86 18.47 33.49
N ASP A 440 23.91 17.82 34.65
CA ASP A 440 23.33 18.39 35.87
C ASP A 440 24.15 19.57 36.39
N GLU A 441 25.48 19.54 36.28
CA GLU A 441 26.36 20.67 36.58
C GLU A 441 26.03 21.89 35.69
N LEU A 442 25.87 21.67 34.37
CA LEU A 442 25.52 22.76 33.43
C LEU A 442 24.12 23.33 33.70
N ARG A 443 23.15 22.48 34.08
CA ARG A 443 21.80 22.91 34.50
C ARG A 443 21.83 23.73 35.77
N LEU A 444 22.63 23.32 36.76
CA LEU A 444 22.81 24.04 38.00
C LEU A 444 23.41 25.43 37.71
N ALA A 445 24.48 25.48 36.90
CA ALA A 445 25.12 26.72 36.48
C ALA A 445 24.12 27.67 35.79
N LYS A 446 23.27 27.15 34.88
CA LYS A 446 22.21 27.91 34.23
C LYS A 446 21.19 28.45 35.22
N THR A 447 20.84 27.71 36.27
CA THR A 447 19.86 28.10 37.29
C THR A 447 20.43 29.16 38.21
N GLU A 448 21.66 28.98 38.71
CA GLU A 448 22.38 29.97 39.52
C GLU A 448 22.56 31.29 38.77
N CYS A 449 22.90 31.25 37.48
CA CYS A 449 23.02 32.44 36.64
C CYS A 449 21.68 33.19 36.50
N LYS A 450 20.53 32.52 36.49
CA LYS A 450 19.20 33.19 36.49
C LYS A 450 18.94 33.91 37.80
N THR A 451 19.38 33.36 38.94
CA THR A 451 19.29 33.98 40.24
C THR A 451 20.17 35.23 40.28
N TRP A 452 21.42 35.16 39.74
CA TRP A 452 22.29 36.32 39.63
C TRP A 452 21.73 37.43 38.73
N LEU A 453 20.99 37.13 37.68
CA LEU A 453 20.29 38.14 36.86
C LEU A 453 19.18 38.84 37.68
N ALA A 454 18.44 38.10 38.48
CA ALA A 454 17.41 38.66 39.33
C ALA A 454 17.99 39.54 40.42
N ASP A 455 19.10 39.13 41.03
CA ASP A 455 19.87 39.89 42.04
C ASP A 455 20.45 41.17 41.42
N LEU A 456 21.00 41.09 40.21
CA LEU A 456 21.51 42.22 39.46
C LEU A 456 20.38 43.21 39.13
N GLU A 457 19.21 42.72 38.68
CA GLU A 457 18.05 43.54 38.42
C GLU A 457 17.58 44.29 39.69
N ALA A 458 17.54 43.59 40.83
CA ALA A 458 17.15 44.16 42.10
C ALA A 458 18.20 45.22 42.57
N LYS A 459 19.49 44.87 42.50
CA LYS A 459 20.62 45.78 42.84
C LYS A 459 20.61 47.06 41.98
N GLU A 460 20.46 46.89 40.65
CA GLU A 460 20.45 48.06 39.77
C GLU A 460 19.12 48.86 39.88
N ARG A 461 18.02 48.26 40.21
CA ARG A 461 16.73 48.93 40.51
C ARG A 461 16.87 49.81 41.75
N GLU A 462 17.47 49.34 42.81
CA GLU A 462 17.72 50.04 44.03
C GLU A 462 18.69 51.19 43.82
N LYS A 463 19.80 50.94 43.14
CA LYS A 463 20.88 51.88 42.84
C LYS A 463 20.45 53.05 41.96
N THR A 464 19.65 52.77 40.93
CA THR A 464 19.19 53.75 39.96
C THR A 464 17.85 54.45 40.34
N GLY A 465 17.11 53.90 41.25
CA GLY A 465 15.75 54.36 41.61
C GLY A 465 14.68 54.16 40.53
N ILE A 466 15.00 53.47 39.45
CA ILE A 466 14.06 53.19 38.33
C ILE A 466 13.15 52.04 38.70
N LYS A 467 11.96 52.32 39.22
CA LYS A 467 10.99 51.32 39.71
C LYS A 467 10.56 50.28 38.66
N GLY A 468 10.64 50.66 37.36
CA GLY A 468 10.23 49.79 36.22
C GLY A 468 11.40 49.08 35.56
N LEU A 469 12.62 49.13 36.08
CA LEU A 469 13.79 48.48 35.47
C LEU A 469 13.59 46.97 35.44
N LYS A 470 13.72 46.37 34.26
CA LYS A 470 13.67 44.92 34.05
C LYS A 470 14.77 44.47 33.10
N ILE A 471 15.37 43.34 33.40
CA ILE A 471 16.21 42.64 32.47
C ILE A 471 15.33 41.79 31.55
N LYS A 472 15.50 42.00 30.26
CA LYS A 472 14.81 41.23 29.20
C LYS A 472 15.84 40.61 28.28
N TYR A 473 15.41 39.59 27.53
CA TYR A 473 16.22 38.88 26.52
C TYR A 473 15.61 39.00 25.13
N ASN A 474 16.45 39.15 24.11
CA ASN A 474 16.11 38.83 22.72
C ASN A 474 17.34 38.35 21.96
N LYS A 475 17.12 37.60 20.87
CA LYS A 475 18.19 36.97 20.06
C LYS A 475 19.21 37.91 19.43
N VAL A 476 18.92 39.21 19.32
CA VAL A 476 19.77 40.21 18.63
C VAL A 476 20.68 40.95 19.63
N PHE A 477 20.20 41.19 20.85
CA PHE A 477 20.87 42.07 21.85
C PHE A 477 21.19 41.29 23.14
N ASP A 478 20.90 39.99 23.20
CA ASP A 478 21.04 39.15 24.37
C ASP A 478 20.26 39.67 25.58
N TYR A 479 20.83 39.67 26.80
CA TYR A 479 20.22 40.26 27.96
C TYR A 479 20.46 41.76 27.99
N TYR A 480 19.40 42.52 28.28
CA TYR A 480 19.44 43.99 28.35
C TYR A 480 18.46 44.54 29.39
N PHE A 481 18.80 45.71 29.95
CA PHE A 481 17.87 46.50 30.75
C PHE A 481 16.95 47.27 29.84
N GLU A 482 15.65 47.19 30.09
CA GLU A 482 14.63 48.01 29.40
C GLU A 482 14.18 49.17 30.31
N VAL A 483 14.40 50.41 29.87
CA VAL A 483 14.04 51.61 30.57
C VAL A 483 13.02 52.37 29.73
N THR A 484 11.83 52.64 30.30
CA THR A 484 10.77 53.45 29.65
C THR A 484 11.19 54.92 29.55
N ASN A 485 10.74 55.63 28.53
CA ASN A 485 11.13 57.01 28.30
C ASN A 485 10.85 57.95 29.51
N SER A 486 9.89 57.62 30.36
CA SER A 486 9.58 58.38 31.61
C SER A 486 10.68 58.32 32.65
N PHE A 487 11.62 57.38 32.59
CA PHE A 487 12.72 57.23 33.54
C PHE A 487 14.09 57.47 32.90
N LYS A 488 14.14 57.96 31.68
CA LYS A 488 15.40 58.19 30.94
C LYS A 488 16.37 59.12 31.62
N SER A 489 15.88 60.11 32.36
CA SER A 489 16.69 61.07 33.13
C SER A 489 17.41 60.43 34.37
N LEU A 490 17.00 59.25 34.76
CA LEU A 490 17.56 58.50 35.91
C LEU A 490 18.61 57.48 35.47
N VAL A 491 18.85 57.31 34.14
CA VAL A 491 19.82 56.35 33.61
C VAL A 491 21.23 56.82 33.93
N PRO A 492 22.07 56.00 34.62
CA PRO A 492 23.44 56.38 34.95
C PRO A 492 24.36 56.30 33.73
N ASP A 493 25.48 57.07 33.76
CA ASP A 493 26.44 57.13 32.68
C ASP A 493 27.13 55.79 32.33
N TYR A 494 27.14 54.84 33.25
CA TYR A 494 27.71 53.50 33.02
C TYR A 494 26.76 52.54 32.31
N PHE A 495 25.50 52.98 32.02
CA PHE A 495 24.58 52.23 31.18
C PHE A 495 24.93 52.50 29.71
N ILE A 496 25.33 51.45 28.99
CA ILE A 496 25.68 51.51 27.58
C ILE A 496 24.38 51.28 26.77
N ARG A 497 23.99 52.25 25.95
CA ARG A 497 22.79 52.18 25.12
C ARG A 497 22.99 51.22 23.94
N LYS A 498 22.11 50.20 23.80
CA LYS A 498 22.08 49.24 22.68
C LYS A 498 21.06 49.61 21.61
N GLN A 499 19.87 50.08 22.00
CA GLN A 499 18.78 50.39 21.04
C GLN A 499 17.78 51.43 21.60
N THR A 500 17.25 52.28 20.73
CA THR A 500 16.13 53.20 21.01
C THR A 500 14.84 52.65 20.40
N LEU A 501 13.79 52.50 21.20
CA LEU A 501 12.43 52.16 20.78
C LEU A 501 11.50 53.37 20.94
N VAL A 502 10.27 53.26 20.41
CA VAL A 502 9.29 54.37 20.47
C VAL A 502 8.96 54.76 21.93
N ASN A 503 8.82 53.77 22.83
CA ASN A 503 8.38 53.97 24.20
C ASN A 503 9.42 53.60 25.29
N ALA A 504 10.61 53.14 24.91
CA ALA A 504 11.65 52.67 25.82
C ALA A 504 13.05 52.73 25.15
N GLU A 505 14.08 52.65 25.94
CA GLU A 505 15.46 52.42 25.47
C GLU A 505 16.03 51.15 26.13
N ARG A 506 16.91 50.48 25.38
CA ARG A 506 17.60 49.26 25.81
C ARG A 506 19.05 49.57 26.15
N PHE A 507 19.44 49.12 27.33
CA PHE A 507 20.77 49.37 27.85
C PHE A 507 21.43 48.08 28.27
N THR A 508 22.76 48.09 28.41
CA THR A 508 23.56 47.04 29.03
C THR A 508 24.55 47.66 29.98
N THR A 509 25.15 46.84 30.83
CA THR A 509 26.29 47.15 31.69
C THR A 509 27.38 46.09 31.49
N ASP A 510 28.63 46.38 31.89
CA ASP A 510 29.75 45.44 31.81
C ASP A 510 29.45 44.20 32.67
N GLU A 511 28.79 44.36 33.84
CA GLU A 511 28.37 43.26 34.71
C GLU A 511 27.31 42.40 34.03
N LEU A 512 26.29 42.99 33.38
CA LEU A 512 25.26 42.31 32.64
C LEU A 512 25.82 41.58 31.39
N ASN A 513 26.75 42.19 30.65
CA ASN A 513 27.40 41.56 29.51
C ASN A 513 28.22 40.36 29.94
N THR A 514 28.94 40.45 31.06
CA THR A 514 29.73 39.31 31.60
C THR A 514 28.83 38.15 32.02
N LEU A 515 27.73 38.45 32.72
CA LEU A 515 26.70 37.47 33.10
C LEU A 515 26.03 36.85 31.87
N SER A 516 25.64 37.67 30.92
CA SER A 516 25.04 37.22 29.64
C SER A 516 25.93 36.23 28.92
N GLY A 517 27.24 36.56 28.77
CA GLY A 517 28.21 35.66 28.14
C GLY A 517 28.39 34.32 28.88
N LYS A 518 28.37 34.34 30.22
CA LYS A 518 28.42 33.09 31.02
C LYS A 518 27.17 32.24 30.85
N ILE A 519 25.98 32.85 30.84
CA ILE A 519 24.68 32.16 30.70
C ILE A 519 24.57 31.50 29.33
N LEU A 520 24.80 32.28 28.28
CA LEU A 520 24.72 31.81 26.91
C LEU A 520 25.76 30.74 26.61
N GLY A 521 26.99 30.92 27.10
CA GLY A 521 28.03 29.90 26.96
C GLY A 521 27.74 28.61 27.71
N ALA A 522 27.06 28.62 28.85
CA ALA A 522 26.62 27.43 29.58
C ALA A 522 25.44 26.77 28.86
N GLU A 523 24.51 27.55 28.29
CA GLU A 523 23.33 27.07 27.56
C GLU A 523 23.73 26.39 26.26
N ASP A 524 24.61 27.00 25.47
CA ASP A 524 25.13 26.40 24.23
C ASP A 524 25.87 25.08 24.52
N LYS A 525 26.68 25.02 25.59
CA LYS A 525 27.35 23.79 25.98
C LYS A 525 26.40 22.72 26.46
N LEU A 526 25.37 23.09 27.20
CA LEU A 526 24.34 22.17 27.65
C LEU A 526 23.58 21.52 26.46
N TYR A 527 23.18 22.35 25.50
CA TYR A 527 22.47 21.85 24.31
C TYR A 527 23.36 20.98 23.43
N ALA A 528 24.62 21.31 23.25
CA ALA A 528 25.58 20.49 22.53
C ALA A 528 25.80 19.15 23.22
N LEU A 529 25.98 19.13 24.56
CA LEU A 529 26.17 17.90 25.33
C LEU A 529 24.90 17.02 25.33
N GLU A 530 23.69 17.61 25.48
CA GLU A 530 22.45 16.88 25.39
C GLU A 530 22.24 16.28 23.98
N TYR A 531 22.66 17.01 22.93
CA TYR A 531 22.63 16.50 21.56
C TYR A 531 23.56 15.29 21.38
N ASP A 532 24.79 15.37 21.86
CA ASP A 532 25.77 14.27 21.78
C ASP A 532 25.27 13.04 22.55
N CYS A 533 24.77 13.24 23.76
CA CYS A 533 24.15 12.17 24.56
C CYS A 533 22.93 11.53 23.85
N TYR A 534 22.12 12.34 23.17
CA TYR A 534 20.98 11.85 22.40
C TYR A 534 21.42 10.99 21.20
N VAL A 535 22.48 11.41 20.50
CA VAL A 535 23.06 10.63 19.40
C VAL A 535 23.58 9.29 19.91
N GLU A 536 24.32 9.27 21.03
CA GLU A 536 24.83 8.06 21.66
C GLU A 536 23.73 7.10 22.11
N LEU A 537 22.65 7.62 22.73
CA LEU A 537 21.47 6.85 23.12
C LEU A 537 20.79 6.22 21.91
N ARG A 538 20.57 7.00 20.86
CA ARG A 538 19.96 6.54 19.61
C ARG A 538 20.81 5.46 18.92
N GLU A 539 22.13 5.60 18.87
CA GLU A 539 23.04 4.60 18.33
C GLU A 539 23.05 3.31 19.15
N THR A 540 22.87 3.41 20.46
CA THR A 540 22.73 2.23 21.34
C THR A 540 21.44 1.48 21.07
N LEU A 541 20.32 2.18 20.91
CA LEU A 541 19.04 1.57 20.54
C LEU A 541 19.08 0.95 19.14
N ALA A 542 19.75 1.60 18.17
CA ALA A 542 19.89 1.08 16.82
C ALA A 542 20.63 -0.28 16.76
N LYS A 543 21.50 -0.59 17.71
CA LYS A 543 22.15 -1.91 17.81
C LYS A 543 21.19 -3.04 18.15
N ALA A 544 20.05 -2.74 18.78
CA ALA A 544 19.02 -3.70 19.11
C ALA A 544 17.96 -3.89 17.99
N LEU A 545 18.18 -3.30 16.80
CA LEU A 545 17.24 -3.26 15.69
C LEU A 545 16.57 -4.62 15.41
N THR A 546 17.37 -5.68 15.19
CA THR A 546 16.86 -7.02 14.86
C THR A 546 16.00 -7.62 15.98
N ARG A 547 16.37 -7.39 17.25
CA ARG A 547 15.58 -7.83 18.41
C ARG A 547 14.21 -7.17 18.42
N VAL A 548 14.19 -5.85 18.22
CA VAL A 548 12.95 -5.05 18.22
C VAL A 548 12.06 -5.41 17.02
N GLN A 549 12.63 -5.57 15.81
CA GLN A 549 11.86 -5.98 14.62
C GLN A 549 11.21 -7.34 14.81
N LYS A 550 11.91 -8.30 15.42
CA LYS A 550 11.38 -9.62 15.72
C LYS A 550 10.20 -9.54 16.70
N MET A 551 10.34 -8.76 17.78
CA MET A 551 9.25 -8.56 18.74
C MET A 551 8.06 -7.82 18.11
N ALA A 552 8.31 -6.80 17.29
CA ALA A 552 7.26 -6.11 16.55
C ALA A 552 6.46 -7.06 15.65
N GLY A 553 7.13 -8.01 14.98
CA GLY A 553 6.51 -9.08 14.21
C GLY A 553 5.59 -9.98 15.04
N TYR A 554 6.02 -10.39 16.23
CA TYR A 554 5.19 -11.18 17.14
C TYR A 554 3.99 -10.39 17.67
N ILE A 555 4.19 -9.13 18.05
CA ILE A 555 3.09 -8.25 18.47
C ILE A 555 2.06 -8.06 17.34
N ALA A 556 2.52 -7.87 16.12
CA ALA A 556 1.65 -7.74 14.94
C ALA A 556 0.82 -9.01 14.71
N GLU A 557 1.43 -10.18 14.85
CA GLU A 557 0.75 -11.48 14.71
C GLU A 557 -0.26 -11.70 15.84
N LEU A 558 0.12 -11.47 17.09
CA LEU A 558 -0.76 -11.58 18.25
C LEU A 558 -1.98 -10.69 18.11
N ASP A 559 -1.81 -9.44 17.69
CA ASP A 559 -2.91 -8.49 17.49
C ASP A 559 -3.84 -8.91 16.34
N ALA A 560 -3.28 -9.42 15.23
CA ALA A 560 -4.07 -9.95 14.12
C ALA A 560 -4.92 -11.17 14.56
N LEU A 561 -4.33 -12.12 15.30
CA LEU A 561 -5.04 -13.30 15.85
C LEU A 561 -6.11 -12.89 16.87
N CYS A 562 -5.79 -11.94 17.77
CA CYS A 562 -6.77 -11.35 18.70
C CYS A 562 -7.94 -10.68 17.96
N SER A 563 -7.67 -10.00 16.85
CA SER A 563 -8.71 -9.38 16.02
C SER A 563 -9.65 -10.44 15.43
N LEU A 564 -9.10 -11.52 14.86
CA LEU A 564 -9.89 -12.63 14.31
C LEU A 564 -10.74 -13.32 15.39
N ALA A 565 -10.17 -13.58 16.56
CA ALA A 565 -10.87 -14.18 17.69
C ALA A 565 -12.00 -13.25 18.22
N TYR A 566 -11.72 -11.97 18.36
CA TYR A 566 -12.71 -10.97 18.79
C TYR A 566 -13.89 -10.89 17.81
N VAL A 567 -13.61 -10.90 16.50
CA VAL A 567 -14.65 -10.86 15.46
C VAL A 567 -15.47 -12.14 15.46
N ALA A 568 -14.82 -13.29 15.66
CA ALA A 568 -15.49 -14.59 15.74
C ALA A 568 -16.48 -14.65 16.90
N ASP A 569 -16.09 -14.22 18.09
CA ASP A 569 -16.95 -14.14 19.28
C ASP A 569 -18.13 -13.18 19.04
N LYS A 570 -17.86 -11.95 18.63
CA LYS A 570 -18.90 -10.91 18.45
C LYS A 570 -19.91 -11.22 17.36
N ASN A 571 -19.54 -12.00 16.33
CA ASN A 571 -20.40 -12.29 15.19
C ASN A 571 -20.88 -13.75 15.17
N HIS A 572 -20.58 -14.52 16.21
CA HIS A 572 -20.91 -15.94 16.32
C HIS A 572 -20.41 -16.74 15.08
N TYR A 573 -19.15 -16.54 14.74
CA TYR A 573 -18.50 -17.31 13.69
C TYR A 573 -18.01 -18.66 14.26
N VAL A 574 -17.97 -19.67 13.42
CA VAL A 574 -17.59 -21.03 13.81
C VAL A 574 -16.23 -21.41 13.23
N ARG A 575 -15.51 -22.28 13.94
CA ARG A 575 -14.27 -22.85 13.44
C ARG A 575 -14.57 -23.73 12.22
N PRO A 576 -13.95 -23.47 11.04
CA PRO A 576 -14.06 -24.37 9.88
C PRO A 576 -13.19 -25.61 10.08
N THR A 577 -13.61 -26.72 9.50
CA THR A 577 -12.75 -27.89 9.28
C THR A 577 -12.15 -27.84 7.89
N LEU A 578 -10.90 -28.30 7.73
CA LEU A 578 -10.20 -28.27 6.45
C LEU A 578 -10.02 -29.70 5.92
N ASN A 579 -10.32 -29.89 4.63
CA ASN A 579 -10.12 -31.14 3.94
C ASN A 579 -9.26 -30.98 2.68
N THR A 580 -8.70 -32.07 2.20
CA THR A 580 -7.95 -32.20 0.96
C THR A 580 -8.73 -32.86 -0.16
N ASP A 581 -9.98 -33.26 0.13
CA ASP A 581 -10.84 -34.01 -0.81
C ASP A 581 -11.57 -33.06 -1.78
N GLY A 582 -11.35 -31.75 -1.63
CA GLY A 582 -11.93 -30.73 -2.46
C GLY A 582 -13.42 -30.47 -2.19
N ILE A 583 -13.95 -30.89 -1.04
CA ILE A 583 -15.36 -30.70 -0.66
C ILE A 583 -15.52 -29.33 0.00
N ILE A 584 -16.49 -28.55 -0.45
CA ILE A 584 -16.96 -27.33 0.20
C ILE A 584 -18.38 -27.61 0.68
N ASP A 585 -18.57 -27.81 2.01
CA ASP A 585 -19.86 -28.01 2.66
C ASP A 585 -20.08 -26.96 3.74
N ILE A 586 -20.91 -25.98 3.43
CA ILE A 586 -21.25 -24.85 4.30
C ILE A 586 -22.72 -24.97 4.67
N LYS A 587 -23.02 -25.03 5.96
CA LYS A 587 -24.39 -24.99 6.50
C LYS A 587 -24.66 -23.65 7.16
N GLY A 588 -25.81 -23.08 6.83
CA GLY A 588 -26.22 -21.80 7.39
C GLY A 588 -25.23 -20.67 7.15
N GLY A 589 -24.61 -20.62 5.94
CA GLY A 589 -23.66 -19.60 5.59
C GLY A 589 -24.27 -18.22 5.51
N ARG A 590 -23.53 -17.20 5.95
CA ARG A 590 -23.91 -15.77 5.95
C ARG A 590 -22.85 -14.93 5.26
N HIS A 591 -23.24 -13.81 4.66
CA HIS A 591 -22.28 -12.92 4.02
C HIS A 591 -21.69 -11.96 5.07
N PRO A 592 -20.39 -12.02 5.36
CA PRO A 592 -19.77 -11.32 6.50
C PRO A 592 -19.97 -9.80 6.45
N VAL A 593 -19.93 -9.21 5.26
CA VAL A 593 -20.06 -7.75 5.08
C VAL A 593 -21.53 -7.33 5.09
N VAL A 594 -22.39 -8.01 4.32
CA VAL A 594 -23.81 -7.65 4.21
C VAL A 594 -24.52 -7.82 5.54
N GLU A 595 -24.22 -8.89 6.29
CA GLU A 595 -24.75 -9.11 7.65
C GLU A 595 -24.46 -7.91 8.58
N LYS A 596 -23.24 -7.33 8.48
CA LYS A 596 -22.84 -6.14 9.27
C LYS A 596 -23.47 -4.83 8.79
N MET A 597 -23.83 -4.74 7.53
CA MET A 597 -24.46 -3.55 6.96
C MET A 597 -25.97 -3.50 7.22
N LEU A 598 -26.60 -4.66 7.48
CA LEU A 598 -28.02 -4.77 7.84
C LEU A 598 -28.20 -4.38 9.31
N ALA A 599 -28.58 -3.13 9.58
CA ALA A 599 -28.64 -2.59 10.94
C ALA A 599 -29.75 -3.22 11.81
N ASN A 600 -30.88 -3.65 11.22
CA ASN A 600 -32.08 -4.12 11.94
C ASN A 600 -32.71 -5.40 11.38
N ASP A 601 -32.24 -5.92 10.24
CA ASP A 601 -32.78 -7.12 9.59
C ASP A 601 -31.84 -8.31 9.80
N SER A 602 -32.38 -9.50 10.08
CA SER A 602 -31.60 -10.72 10.11
C SER A 602 -31.19 -11.12 8.69
N PHE A 603 -29.93 -11.48 8.50
CA PHE A 603 -29.46 -12.05 7.23
C PHE A 603 -30.06 -13.46 7.02
N VAL A 604 -30.52 -13.75 5.81
CA VAL A 604 -31.04 -15.07 5.47
C VAL A 604 -29.85 -16.00 5.12
N GLU A 605 -29.59 -16.96 5.98
CA GLU A 605 -28.52 -17.93 5.82
C GLU A 605 -28.84 -18.95 4.70
N ASN A 606 -27.77 -19.43 4.02
CA ASN A 606 -27.88 -20.37 2.91
C ASN A 606 -26.85 -21.50 3.02
N ASP A 607 -27.23 -22.69 2.61
CA ASP A 607 -26.32 -23.82 2.50
C ASP A 607 -25.60 -23.84 1.16
N THR A 608 -24.36 -24.34 1.13
CA THR A 608 -23.59 -24.56 -0.09
C THR A 608 -22.93 -25.93 -0.01
N TYR A 609 -23.08 -26.73 -1.05
CA TYR A 609 -22.39 -28.00 -1.19
C TYR A 609 -21.78 -28.13 -2.59
N LEU A 610 -20.46 -28.20 -2.65
CA LEU A 610 -19.69 -28.42 -3.88
C LEU A 610 -18.65 -29.51 -3.65
N ASN A 611 -18.42 -30.37 -4.67
CA ASN A 611 -17.35 -31.36 -4.65
C ASN A 611 -16.77 -31.56 -6.06
N ASN A 612 -15.73 -32.37 -6.18
CA ASN A 612 -15.06 -32.65 -7.45
C ASN A 612 -15.75 -33.76 -8.27
N ALA A 613 -16.93 -34.27 -7.86
CA ALA A 613 -17.64 -35.39 -8.48
C ALA A 613 -19.04 -34.99 -8.97
N GLU A 614 -20.08 -35.27 -8.18
CA GLU A 614 -21.49 -35.13 -8.57
C GLU A 614 -22.05 -33.72 -8.40
N SER A 615 -21.43 -32.88 -7.58
CA SER A 615 -21.89 -31.52 -7.28
C SER A 615 -20.79 -30.49 -7.59
N ARG A 616 -20.26 -30.54 -8.80
CA ARG A 616 -19.17 -29.65 -9.21
C ARG A 616 -19.67 -28.28 -9.61
N ILE A 617 -20.76 -28.21 -10.35
CA ILE A 617 -21.33 -26.98 -10.86
C ILE A 617 -22.75 -26.78 -10.33
N SER A 618 -23.01 -25.63 -9.74
CA SER A 618 -24.35 -25.21 -9.33
C SER A 618 -24.83 -24.10 -10.25
N ILE A 619 -25.83 -24.38 -11.11
CA ILE A 619 -26.49 -23.37 -11.93
C ILE A 619 -27.58 -22.72 -11.10
N ILE A 620 -27.49 -21.39 -10.93
CA ILE A 620 -28.39 -20.63 -10.06
C ILE A 620 -29.23 -19.70 -10.90
N THR A 621 -30.55 -19.95 -10.96
CA THR A 621 -31.52 -19.14 -11.71
C THR A 621 -32.33 -18.24 -10.80
N GLY A 622 -32.92 -17.18 -11.35
CA GLY A 622 -33.77 -16.24 -10.62
C GLY A 622 -33.49 -14.77 -10.95
N PRO A 623 -34.27 -13.82 -10.43
CA PRO A 623 -34.13 -12.40 -10.73
C PRO A 623 -32.89 -11.76 -10.05
N ASN A 624 -32.41 -10.64 -10.61
CA ASN A 624 -31.16 -10.00 -10.15
C ASN A 624 -31.20 -9.50 -8.71
N MET A 625 -32.30 -8.92 -8.27
CA MET A 625 -32.37 -8.35 -6.91
C MET A 625 -32.63 -9.38 -5.81
N ALA A 626 -32.72 -10.66 -6.15
CA ALA A 626 -33.10 -11.71 -5.22
C ALA A 626 -31.95 -12.24 -4.36
N GLY A 627 -30.68 -11.87 -4.64
CA GLY A 627 -29.52 -12.20 -3.81
C GLY A 627 -28.58 -13.28 -4.35
N LYS A 628 -28.67 -13.67 -5.65
CA LYS A 628 -27.75 -14.65 -6.29
C LYS A 628 -26.28 -14.28 -6.11
N SER A 629 -25.90 -13.09 -6.55
CA SER A 629 -24.50 -12.60 -6.48
C SER A 629 -23.99 -12.50 -5.04
N THR A 630 -24.88 -12.14 -4.09
CA THR A 630 -24.55 -12.10 -2.66
C THR A 630 -24.24 -13.50 -2.13
N TYR A 631 -25.05 -14.51 -2.49
CA TYR A 631 -24.82 -15.90 -2.10
C TYR A 631 -23.51 -16.47 -2.67
N MET A 632 -23.22 -16.18 -3.93
CA MET A 632 -21.98 -16.65 -4.55
C MET A 632 -20.73 -16.00 -3.92
N ARG A 633 -20.77 -14.69 -3.71
CA ARG A 633 -19.70 -13.97 -3.01
C ARG A 633 -19.53 -14.45 -1.57
N GLN A 634 -20.61 -14.73 -0.86
CA GLN A 634 -20.61 -15.33 0.47
C GLN A 634 -19.77 -16.62 0.50
N THR A 635 -20.02 -17.52 -0.44
CA THR A 635 -19.28 -18.81 -0.52
C THR A 635 -17.78 -18.57 -0.75
N ALA A 636 -17.43 -17.67 -1.67
CA ALA A 636 -16.03 -17.30 -1.93
C ALA A 636 -15.36 -16.67 -0.71
N LEU A 637 -16.05 -15.76 0.00
CA LEU A 637 -15.52 -15.11 1.20
C LEU A 637 -15.35 -16.09 2.37
N ILE A 638 -16.30 -17.02 2.57
CA ILE A 638 -16.19 -18.07 3.61
C ILE A 638 -14.98 -18.97 3.32
N THR A 639 -14.79 -19.39 2.06
CA THR A 639 -13.63 -20.19 1.65
C THR A 639 -12.32 -19.44 1.88
N LEU A 640 -12.25 -18.17 1.51
CA LEU A 640 -11.08 -17.32 1.74
C LEU A 640 -10.81 -17.14 3.24
N MET A 641 -11.86 -16.84 4.04
CA MET A 641 -11.73 -16.68 5.49
C MET A 641 -11.19 -17.95 6.15
N ALA A 642 -11.63 -19.15 5.73
CA ALA A 642 -11.08 -20.40 6.22
C ALA A 642 -9.58 -20.52 5.93
N GLN A 643 -9.13 -20.14 4.72
CA GLN A 643 -7.72 -20.26 4.32
C GLN A 643 -6.81 -19.14 4.87
N ILE A 644 -7.33 -18.04 5.40
CA ILE A 644 -6.52 -17.11 6.19
C ILE A 644 -6.36 -17.54 7.66
N GLY A 645 -7.04 -18.62 8.08
CA GLY A 645 -7.06 -19.08 9.48
C GLY A 645 -8.08 -18.35 10.36
N SER A 646 -9.15 -17.81 9.77
CA SER A 646 -10.27 -17.17 10.47
C SER A 646 -11.43 -18.14 10.70
N PHE A 647 -12.17 -17.95 11.78
CA PHE A 647 -13.51 -18.51 11.92
C PHE A 647 -14.46 -17.90 10.89
N VAL A 648 -15.51 -18.61 10.50
CA VAL A 648 -16.36 -18.28 9.36
C VAL A 648 -17.83 -18.06 9.77
N PRO A 649 -18.54 -17.16 9.06
CA PRO A 649 -19.96 -16.89 9.30
C PRO A 649 -20.86 -18.02 8.79
N ALA A 650 -20.94 -19.10 9.54
CA ALA A 650 -21.75 -20.26 9.23
C ALA A 650 -22.23 -20.96 10.50
N GLN A 651 -23.13 -21.94 10.38
CA GLN A 651 -23.47 -22.88 11.47
C GLN A 651 -22.42 -24.00 11.55
N SER A 652 -21.94 -24.48 10.40
CA SER A 652 -20.77 -25.35 10.25
C SER A 652 -20.17 -25.20 8.87
N ALA A 653 -18.86 -25.42 8.74
CA ALA A 653 -18.18 -25.36 7.46
C ALA A 653 -17.07 -26.40 7.38
N ASN A 654 -17.07 -27.20 6.30
CA ASN A 654 -15.99 -28.09 5.94
C ASN A 654 -15.46 -27.66 4.57
N ILE A 655 -14.24 -27.11 4.55
CA ILE A 655 -13.69 -26.39 3.41
C ILE A 655 -12.52 -27.14 2.81
N GLY A 656 -12.68 -27.58 1.57
CA GLY A 656 -11.58 -28.07 0.73
C GLY A 656 -10.68 -26.94 0.30
N LEU A 657 -9.38 -27.14 0.44
CA LEU A 657 -8.40 -26.12 0.04
C LEU A 657 -8.55 -25.76 -1.43
N CYS A 658 -8.61 -24.46 -1.71
CA CYS A 658 -8.67 -23.92 -3.06
C CYS A 658 -7.34 -23.24 -3.41
N ASP A 659 -6.78 -23.59 -4.57
CA ASP A 659 -5.56 -22.95 -5.08
C ASP A 659 -5.83 -21.54 -5.61
N ARG A 660 -7.06 -21.31 -6.10
CA ARG A 660 -7.48 -20.04 -6.68
C ARG A 660 -8.96 -19.80 -6.45
N ILE A 661 -9.33 -18.55 -6.32
CA ILE A 661 -10.71 -18.11 -6.44
C ILE A 661 -10.77 -17.15 -7.63
N PHE A 662 -11.64 -17.45 -8.58
CA PHE A 662 -11.93 -16.56 -9.69
C PHE A 662 -13.35 -16.03 -9.60
N THR A 663 -13.52 -14.75 -9.85
CA THR A 663 -14.83 -14.13 -9.87
C THR A 663 -15.04 -13.33 -11.14
N ARG A 664 -16.17 -13.59 -11.79
CA ARG A 664 -16.73 -12.74 -12.83
C ARG A 664 -18.12 -12.30 -12.37
N VAL A 665 -18.22 -11.07 -11.90
CA VAL A 665 -19.48 -10.51 -11.35
C VAL A 665 -19.74 -9.14 -11.99
N GLY A 666 -20.86 -8.97 -12.67
CA GLY A 666 -21.42 -7.73 -13.25
C GLY A 666 -20.40 -6.75 -13.88
N ALA A 667 -20.67 -6.22 -15.05
CA ALA A 667 -19.79 -5.25 -15.68
C ALA A 667 -19.83 -3.89 -14.93
N SER A 668 -18.65 -3.40 -14.48
CA SER A 668 -18.47 -1.96 -14.33
C SER A 668 -18.04 -1.42 -15.69
N ASP A 669 -18.76 -0.43 -16.23
CA ASP A 669 -18.34 0.27 -17.44
C ASP A 669 -16.96 0.90 -17.17
N ASP A 670 -15.94 0.38 -17.81
CA ASP A 670 -14.62 1.02 -17.84
C ASP A 670 -14.55 1.90 -19.11
N LEU A 671 -15.10 3.11 -18.98
CA LEU A 671 -15.09 4.10 -20.05
C LEU A 671 -13.65 4.55 -20.42
N ALA A 672 -12.69 4.35 -19.52
CA ALA A 672 -11.32 4.79 -19.73
C ALA A 672 -10.54 3.89 -20.70
N SER A 673 -10.84 2.59 -20.74
CA SER A 673 -10.16 1.64 -21.63
C SER A 673 -10.70 1.64 -23.07
N GLY A 674 -11.84 2.28 -23.35
CA GLY A 674 -12.49 2.29 -24.67
C GLY A 674 -12.95 0.91 -25.16
N GLN A 675 -12.87 -0.13 -24.33
CA GLN A 675 -13.30 -1.48 -24.66
C GLN A 675 -14.79 -1.66 -24.39
N SER A 676 -15.46 -2.45 -25.23
CA SER A 676 -16.83 -2.85 -25.01
C SER A 676 -16.94 -3.70 -23.74
N THR A 677 -18.00 -3.50 -22.93
CA THR A 677 -18.30 -4.31 -21.73
C THR A 677 -18.29 -5.82 -22.02
N PHE A 678 -18.73 -6.23 -23.21
CA PHE A 678 -18.68 -7.62 -23.65
C PHE A 678 -17.24 -8.11 -23.88
N MET A 679 -16.34 -7.27 -24.43
CA MET A 679 -14.95 -7.66 -24.64
C MET A 679 -14.21 -7.82 -23.30
N ILE A 680 -14.47 -6.94 -22.33
CA ILE A 680 -13.92 -7.06 -20.96
C ILE A 680 -14.41 -8.37 -20.34
N GLU A 681 -15.70 -8.68 -20.46
CA GLU A 681 -16.28 -9.92 -19.98
C GLU A 681 -15.58 -11.14 -20.59
N MET A 682 -15.39 -11.15 -21.91
CA MET A 682 -14.76 -12.29 -22.61
C MET A 682 -13.29 -12.42 -22.24
N ASN A 683 -12.58 -11.34 -22.01
CA ASN A 683 -11.18 -11.38 -21.53
C ASN A 683 -11.08 -11.97 -20.11
N GLU A 684 -11.99 -11.59 -19.19
CA GLU A 684 -12.05 -12.18 -17.85
C GLU A 684 -12.38 -13.68 -17.91
N VAL A 685 -13.38 -14.07 -18.71
CA VAL A 685 -13.73 -15.48 -18.92
C VAL A 685 -12.56 -16.27 -19.52
N ALA A 686 -11.88 -15.71 -20.53
CA ALA A 686 -10.72 -16.34 -21.15
C ALA A 686 -9.58 -16.55 -20.15
N ASN A 687 -9.32 -15.54 -19.28
CA ASN A 687 -8.33 -15.65 -18.19
C ASN A 687 -8.69 -16.80 -17.23
N ILE A 688 -9.96 -16.89 -16.82
CA ILE A 688 -10.45 -17.95 -15.94
C ILE A 688 -10.25 -19.32 -16.60
N LEU A 689 -10.71 -19.50 -17.84
CA LEU A 689 -10.66 -20.79 -18.54
C LEU A 689 -9.23 -21.28 -18.82
N ARG A 690 -8.26 -20.36 -18.94
CA ARG A 690 -6.83 -20.72 -19.16
C ARG A 690 -6.12 -21.09 -17.86
N ASN A 691 -6.50 -20.49 -16.74
CA ASN A 691 -5.75 -20.55 -15.49
C ASN A 691 -6.43 -21.37 -14.39
N ALA A 692 -7.72 -21.70 -14.51
CA ALA A 692 -8.45 -22.51 -13.54
C ALA A 692 -7.96 -23.96 -13.52
N THR A 693 -7.92 -24.55 -12.33
CA THR A 693 -7.58 -25.94 -12.06
C THR A 693 -8.78 -26.68 -11.43
N LYS A 694 -8.67 -27.98 -11.25
CA LYS A 694 -9.69 -28.77 -10.54
C LYS A 694 -9.90 -28.35 -9.08
N ASP A 695 -8.90 -27.72 -8.49
CA ASP A 695 -8.92 -27.28 -7.09
C ASP A 695 -9.40 -25.82 -6.95
N SER A 696 -9.66 -25.14 -8.08
CA SER A 696 -10.16 -23.77 -8.09
C SER A 696 -11.64 -23.67 -7.73
N LEU A 697 -12.05 -22.49 -7.22
CA LEU A 697 -13.45 -22.09 -7.02
C LEU A 697 -13.79 -20.95 -7.98
N LEU A 698 -14.79 -21.18 -8.84
CA LEU A 698 -15.23 -20.21 -9.85
C LEU A 698 -16.58 -19.62 -9.46
N ILE A 699 -16.68 -18.31 -9.52
CA ILE A 699 -17.89 -17.51 -9.29
C ILE A 699 -18.21 -16.77 -10.58
N LEU A 700 -19.18 -17.28 -11.34
CA LEU A 700 -19.53 -16.78 -12.67
C LEU A 700 -20.95 -16.21 -12.64
N ASP A 701 -21.10 -14.90 -12.83
CA ASP A 701 -22.38 -14.20 -12.77
C ASP A 701 -22.71 -13.58 -14.13
N GLU A 702 -23.81 -14.00 -14.72
CA GLU A 702 -24.43 -13.48 -15.94
C GLU A 702 -23.52 -13.48 -17.18
N ILE A 703 -22.84 -14.58 -17.46
CA ILE A 703 -22.01 -14.74 -18.66
C ILE A 703 -22.86 -14.70 -19.93
N GLY A 704 -22.43 -13.94 -20.94
CA GLY A 704 -23.07 -13.81 -22.24
C GLY A 704 -24.16 -12.72 -22.32
N ARG A 705 -24.30 -11.88 -21.27
CA ARG A 705 -25.37 -10.85 -21.26
C ARG A 705 -25.09 -9.67 -22.21
N GLY A 706 -23.81 -9.41 -22.51
CA GLY A 706 -23.39 -8.26 -23.32
C GLY A 706 -23.58 -8.39 -24.83
N THR A 707 -24.21 -9.49 -25.34
CA THR A 707 -24.40 -9.76 -26.76
C THR A 707 -25.84 -10.23 -27.07
N SER A 708 -26.09 -10.72 -28.30
CA SER A 708 -27.40 -11.28 -28.67
C SER A 708 -27.74 -12.49 -27.80
N THR A 709 -29.05 -12.74 -27.57
CA THR A 709 -29.52 -13.82 -26.70
C THR A 709 -28.99 -15.19 -27.12
N PHE A 710 -28.96 -15.47 -28.44
CA PHE A 710 -28.51 -16.75 -28.96
C PHE A 710 -26.98 -16.93 -28.81
N ASP A 711 -26.20 -15.90 -29.15
CA ASP A 711 -24.73 -15.94 -28.99
C ASP A 711 -24.35 -16.06 -27.50
N GLY A 712 -25.00 -15.27 -26.64
CA GLY A 712 -24.76 -15.28 -25.19
C GLY A 712 -25.09 -16.63 -24.57
N LEU A 713 -26.24 -17.24 -24.89
CA LEU A 713 -26.64 -18.57 -24.46
C LEU A 713 -25.64 -19.64 -24.96
N SER A 714 -25.23 -19.57 -26.23
CA SER A 714 -24.30 -20.53 -26.81
C SER A 714 -22.92 -20.48 -26.12
N ILE A 715 -22.43 -19.28 -25.85
CA ILE A 715 -21.17 -19.08 -25.12
C ILE A 715 -21.28 -19.59 -23.68
N ALA A 716 -22.33 -19.21 -22.95
CA ALA A 716 -22.55 -19.65 -21.58
C ALA A 716 -22.65 -21.17 -21.46
N TRP A 717 -23.39 -21.81 -22.41
CA TRP A 717 -23.50 -23.27 -22.49
C TRP A 717 -22.14 -23.94 -22.70
N ALA A 718 -21.38 -23.49 -23.69
CA ALA A 718 -20.05 -24.03 -24.00
C ALA A 718 -19.05 -23.83 -22.85
N VAL A 719 -19.12 -22.70 -22.14
CA VAL A 719 -18.31 -22.43 -20.95
C VAL A 719 -18.62 -23.43 -19.83
N VAL A 720 -19.90 -23.72 -19.57
CA VAL A 720 -20.29 -24.73 -18.56
C VAL A 720 -19.82 -26.12 -18.96
N GLU A 721 -19.99 -26.54 -20.22
CA GLU A 721 -19.47 -27.82 -20.69
C GLU A 721 -17.94 -27.94 -20.53
N TYR A 722 -17.20 -26.89 -20.91
CA TYR A 722 -15.76 -26.83 -20.82
C TYR A 722 -15.24 -26.92 -19.36
N ILE A 723 -15.89 -26.24 -18.41
CA ILE A 723 -15.56 -26.31 -16.99
C ILE A 723 -15.95 -27.65 -16.39
N ALA A 724 -17.07 -28.25 -16.82
CA ALA A 724 -17.58 -29.51 -16.33
C ALA A 724 -16.69 -30.71 -16.65
N ASP A 725 -15.91 -30.65 -17.73
CA ASP A 725 -15.02 -31.74 -18.15
C ASP A 725 -13.81 -31.85 -17.21
N PRO A 726 -13.68 -32.97 -16.45
CA PRO A 726 -12.56 -33.16 -15.52
C PRO A 726 -11.20 -33.33 -16.21
N ASN A 727 -11.19 -33.60 -17.53
CA ASN A 727 -9.94 -33.69 -18.29
C ASN A 727 -9.44 -32.35 -18.77
N ILE A 728 -10.29 -31.31 -18.72
CA ILE A 728 -9.95 -29.97 -19.14
C ILE A 728 -9.71 -29.08 -17.90
N ILE A 729 -10.75 -28.83 -17.11
CA ILE A 729 -10.66 -27.99 -15.90
C ILE A 729 -11.19 -28.77 -14.68
N GLY A 730 -12.48 -29.14 -14.64
CA GLY A 730 -13.08 -29.83 -13.53
C GLY A 730 -13.25 -29.02 -12.26
N ALA A 731 -13.32 -27.69 -12.33
CA ALA A 731 -13.36 -26.79 -11.20
C ALA A 731 -14.75 -26.70 -10.53
N LYS A 732 -14.74 -26.46 -9.21
CA LYS A 732 -15.96 -26.14 -8.45
C LYS A 732 -16.51 -24.79 -8.87
N THR A 733 -17.79 -24.73 -9.25
CA THR A 733 -18.35 -23.53 -9.88
C THR A 733 -19.74 -23.19 -9.36
N LEU A 734 -19.95 -21.92 -9.00
CA LEU A 734 -21.26 -21.32 -8.85
C LEU A 734 -21.52 -20.44 -10.07
N PHE A 735 -22.56 -20.80 -10.83
CA PHE A 735 -22.89 -20.15 -12.10
C PHE A 735 -24.29 -19.53 -12.02
N ALA A 736 -24.39 -18.21 -11.88
CA ALA A 736 -25.66 -17.52 -11.92
C ALA A 736 -26.00 -17.06 -13.35
N THR A 737 -27.24 -17.27 -13.73
CA THR A 737 -27.70 -16.95 -15.10
C THR A 737 -29.16 -16.54 -15.15
N HIS A 738 -29.51 -15.81 -16.22
CA HIS A 738 -30.88 -15.54 -16.64
C HIS A 738 -31.36 -16.47 -17.77
N TYR A 739 -30.45 -17.26 -18.33
CA TYR A 739 -30.79 -18.24 -19.35
C TYR A 739 -31.36 -19.48 -18.66
N HIS A 740 -32.71 -19.62 -18.70
CA HIS A 740 -33.40 -20.79 -18.12
C HIS A 740 -33.03 -22.07 -18.85
N GLU A 741 -32.66 -21.96 -20.11
CA GLU A 741 -32.27 -23.07 -20.99
C GLU A 741 -31.02 -23.81 -20.44
N LEU A 742 -30.17 -23.15 -19.71
CA LEU A 742 -28.99 -23.78 -19.06
C LEU A 742 -29.39 -24.82 -18.01
N THR A 743 -30.61 -24.79 -17.48
CA THR A 743 -31.10 -25.80 -16.53
C THR A 743 -31.20 -27.21 -17.12
N GLU A 744 -31.29 -27.31 -18.46
CA GLU A 744 -31.32 -28.60 -19.18
C GLU A 744 -29.95 -29.35 -19.04
N LEU A 745 -28.90 -28.67 -18.63
CA LEU A 745 -27.57 -29.29 -18.42
C LEU A 745 -27.54 -30.26 -17.24
N GLU A 746 -28.40 -30.12 -16.22
CA GLU A 746 -28.51 -31.09 -15.12
C GLU A 746 -28.86 -32.50 -15.58
N GLY A 747 -29.71 -32.64 -16.57
CA GLY A 747 -30.05 -33.94 -17.14
C GLY A 747 -29.02 -34.53 -18.08
N LYS A 748 -28.06 -33.70 -18.54
CA LYS A 748 -27.06 -34.09 -19.54
C LYS A 748 -25.64 -34.28 -18.96
N LEU A 749 -25.31 -33.55 -17.90
CA LEU A 749 -24.03 -33.57 -17.19
C LEU A 749 -24.25 -33.99 -15.74
N SER A 750 -23.68 -35.11 -15.34
CA SER A 750 -23.86 -35.69 -13.99
C SER A 750 -23.29 -34.83 -12.86
N SER A 751 -22.41 -33.88 -13.18
CA SER A 751 -21.75 -32.99 -12.21
C SER A 751 -22.43 -31.62 -12.06
N VAL A 752 -23.53 -31.39 -12.76
CA VAL A 752 -24.28 -30.13 -12.75
C VAL A 752 -25.57 -30.30 -11.95
N ASN A 753 -25.86 -29.37 -11.06
CA ASN A 753 -27.09 -29.29 -10.28
C ASN A 753 -27.74 -27.91 -10.43
N ASN A 754 -29.08 -27.92 -10.53
CA ASN A 754 -29.84 -26.68 -10.63
C ASN A 754 -30.33 -26.18 -9.27
N PHE A 755 -30.25 -24.89 -9.10
CA PHE A 755 -30.78 -24.18 -7.94
C PHE A 755 -31.54 -22.92 -8.39
N CYS A 756 -32.48 -22.49 -7.58
CA CYS A 756 -33.19 -21.23 -7.78
C CYS A 756 -33.39 -20.50 -6.45
N ILE A 757 -33.72 -19.22 -6.55
CA ILE A 757 -34.10 -18.44 -5.38
C ILE A 757 -35.55 -18.67 -5.07
N ALA A 758 -35.87 -19.00 -3.82
CA ALA A 758 -37.24 -19.15 -3.36
C ALA A 758 -37.98 -17.83 -3.42
N VAL A 759 -39.16 -17.86 -4.04
CA VAL A 759 -40.04 -16.72 -4.20
C VAL A 759 -41.40 -17.09 -3.61
N GLN A 760 -41.98 -16.19 -2.84
CA GLN A 760 -43.33 -16.30 -2.36
C GLN A 760 -44.24 -15.37 -3.14
N GLU A 761 -45.23 -15.92 -3.85
CA GLU A 761 -46.24 -15.15 -4.60
C GLU A 761 -47.42 -14.85 -3.69
N ASN A 762 -47.72 -13.56 -3.48
CA ASN A 762 -48.90 -13.09 -2.76
C ASN A 762 -49.82 -12.34 -3.73
N GLY A 763 -50.56 -13.07 -4.57
CA GLY A 763 -51.39 -12.52 -5.64
C GLY A 763 -50.53 -11.89 -6.73
N GLU A 764 -50.58 -10.57 -6.91
CA GLU A 764 -49.73 -9.86 -7.88
C GLU A 764 -48.37 -9.42 -7.36
N ASP A 765 -48.17 -9.48 -6.03
CA ASP A 765 -46.95 -9.09 -5.36
C ASP A 765 -46.02 -10.28 -5.14
N ILE A 766 -44.69 -10.02 -5.22
CA ILE A 766 -43.68 -11.04 -5.02
C ILE A 766 -42.79 -10.65 -3.85
N VAL A 767 -42.53 -11.61 -2.98
CA VAL A 767 -41.55 -11.49 -1.90
C VAL A 767 -40.39 -12.45 -2.19
N PHE A 768 -39.18 -11.92 -2.37
CA PHE A 768 -37.97 -12.73 -2.50
C PHE A 768 -37.55 -13.20 -1.12
N LEU A 769 -37.59 -14.51 -0.91
CA LEU A 769 -37.20 -15.11 0.38
C LEU A 769 -35.67 -15.16 0.59
N ARG A 770 -34.88 -14.83 -0.43
CA ARG A 770 -33.40 -14.86 -0.42
C ARG A 770 -32.81 -16.22 -0.02
N LYS A 771 -33.59 -17.28 -0.11
CA LYS A 771 -33.19 -18.66 0.17
C LYS A 771 -32.95 -19.39 -1.14
N ILE A 772 -31.78 -20.05 -1.24
CA ILE A 772 -31.44 -20.92 -2.37
C ILE A 772 -32.04 -22.30 -2.13
N ILE A 773 -32.76 -22.81 -3.09
CA ILE A 773 -33.42 -24.13 -3.06
C ILE A 773 -33.04 -24.93 -4.30
N LYS A 774 -33.07 -26.27 -4.23
CA LYS A 774 -32.81 -27.14 -5.36
C LYS A 774 -33.97 -27.09 -6.38
N GLY A 775 -33.62 -27.00 -7.67
CA GLY A 775 -34.54 -26.94 -8.79
C GLY A 775 -34.29 -25.71 -9.68
N GLY A 776 -34.94 -25.68 -10.86
CA GLY A 776 -34.89 -24.51 -11.78
C GLY A 776 -36.03 -23.56 -11.51
N ALA A 777 -35.88 -22.29 -11.86
CA ALA A 777 -36.99 -21.34 -11.85
C ALA A 777 -37.78 -21.47 -13.16
N ASP A 778 -39.04 -21.81 -13.05
CA ASP A 778 -39.91 -22.02 -14.22
C ASP A 778 -40.39 -20.69 -14.87
N ARG A 779 -40.19 -19.55 -14.24
CA ARG A 779 -40.70 -18.24 -14.69
C ARG A 779 -39.71 -17.12 -14.53
N SER A 780 -39.71 -16.19 -15.47
CA SER A 780 -39.00 -14.92 -15.31
C SER A 780 -39.83 -13.90 -14.52
N TYR A 781 -39.21 -13.19 -13.56
CA TYR A 781 -39.89 -12.20 -12.72
C TYR A 781 -39.54 -10.76 -13.08
N GLY A 782 -39.02 -10.50 -14.28
CA GLY A 782 -38.58 -9.18 -14.72
C GLY A 782 -39.66 -8.11 -14.69
N ILE A 783 -40.91 -8.45 -15.11
CA ILE A 783 -42.05 -7.52 -15.14
C ILE A 783 -42.45 -7.14 -13.69
N GLN A 784 -42.40 -8.10 -12.78
CA GLN A 784 -42.72 -7.88 -11.37
C GLN A 784 -41.65 -7.01 -10.67
N VAL A 785 -40.39 -7.24 -10.99
CA VAL A 785 -39.27 -6.35 -10.51
C VAL A 785 -39.46 -4.93 -11.06
N ALA A 786 -39.87 -4.76 -12.33
CA ALA A 786 -40.16 -3.46 -12.91
C ALA A 786 -41.30 -2.75 -12.16
N ARG A 787 -42.34 -3.50 -11.71
CA ARG A 787 -43.39 -2.96 -10.86
C ARG A 787 -42.84 -2.46 -9.51
N LEU A 788 -42.04 -3.27 -8.84
CA LEU A 788 -41.39 -2.88 -7.57
C LEU A 788 -40.50 -1.64 -7.72
N ALA A 789 -39.88 -1.45 -8.89
CA ALA A 789 -39.14 -0.26 -9.24
C ALA A 789 -39.98 0.98 -9.57
N GLY A 790 -41.32 0.84 -9.64
CA GLY A 790 -42.23 1.96 -9.89
C GLY A 790 -42.47 2.27 -11.37
N VAL A 791 -42.23 1.32 -12.29
CA VAL A 791 -42.58 1.48 -13.71
C VAL A 791 -44.11 1.63 -13.86
N PRO A 792 -44.61 2.57 -14.67
CA PRO A 792 -46.05 2.81 -14.81
C PRO A 792 -46.86 1.58 -15.28
N GLU A 793 -48.02 1.35 -14.65
CA GLU A 793 -48.86 0.16 -14.87
C GLU A 793 -49.24 -0.09 -16.34
N PRO A 794 -49.53 0.94 -17.18
CA PRO A 794 -49.81 0.70 -18.61
C PRO A 794 -48.64 0.04 -19.35
N VAL A 795 -47.39 0.35 -18.97
CA VAL A 795 -46.17 -0.27 -19.55
C VAL A 795 -46.06 -1.72 -19.10
N LEU A 796 -46.33 -2.00 -17.82
CA LEU A 796 -46.31 -3.34 -17.26
C LEU A 796 -47.36 -4.26 -17.85
N THR A 797 -48.60 -3.73 -18.07
CA THR A 797 -49.69 -4.45 -18.73
C THR A 797 -49.30 -4.84 -20.14
N ARG A 798 -48.78 -3.89 -20.91
CA ARG A 798 -48.35 -4.17 -22.29
C ARG A 798 -47.17 -5.14 -22.34
N ALA A 799 -46.20 -5.01 -21.37
CA ALA A 799 -45.07 -5.93 -21.27
C ALA A 799 -45.54 -7.38 -21.02
N ARG A 800 -46.59 -7.60 -20.20
CA ARG A 800 -47.17 -8.93 -19.97
C ARG A 800 -47.80 -9.51 -21.22
N GLU A 801 -48.57 -8.70 -21.95
CA GLU A 801 -49.19 -9.13 -23.24
C GLU A 801 -48.10 -9.60 -24.20
N ILE A 802 -47.06 -8.78 -24.41
CA ILE A 802 -45.95 -9.12 -25.30
C ILE A 802 -45.18 -10.37 -24.81
N CYS A 803 -44.93 -10.47 -23.49
CA CYS A 803 -44.26 -11.63 -22.91
C CYS A 803 -45.02 -12.94 -23.17
N ASN A 804 -46.36 -12.93 -23.02
CA ASN A 804 -47.20 -14.10 -23.32
C ASN A 804 -47.16 -14.49 -24.82
N GLU A 805 -47.19 -13.50 -25.72
CA GLU A 805 -47.05 -13.74 -27.17
C GLU A 805 -45.69 -14.34 -27.56
N LEU A 806 -44.61 -13.95 -26.83
CA LEU A 806 -43.26 -14.47 -27.07
C LEU A 806 -43.05 -15.88 -26.51
N ILE A 807 -43.67 -16.23 -25.36
CA ILE A 807 -43.59 -17.55 -24.74
C ILE A 807 -44.23 -18.62 -25.66
N ASP A 808 -45.31 -18.28 -26.38
CA ASP A 808 -45.98 -19.17 -27.32
C ASP A 808 -45.10 -19.51 -28.56
N SER A 809 -43.99 -18.79 -28.82
CA SER A 809 -43.09 -19.01 -29.96
C SER A 809 -41.83 -19.84 -29.66
N ASP A 810 -41.90 -20.77 -28.79
CA ASP A 810 -40.95 -21.59 -28.01
C ASP A 810 -39.59 -21.92 -28.63
N ILE A 811 -38.52 -21.43 -27.97
CA ILE A 811 -37.09 -21.75 -28.18
C ILE A 811 -36.68 -23.02 -27.42
N THR A 812 -37.36 -23.35 -26.33
CA THR A 812 -37.06 -24.44 -25.38
C THR A 812 -37.06 -25.84 -26.02
N THR A 813 -37.88 -26.06 -27.03
CA THR A 813 -37.94 -27.34 -27.76
C THR A 813 -36.71 -27.62 -28.60
N LYS A 814 -36.00 -26.59 -29.11
CA LYS A 814 -34.77 -26.79 -29.91
C LYS A 814 -33.55 -27.06 -29.09
N VAL A 815 -33.51 -26.60 -27.83
CA VAL A 815 -32.38 -26.77 -26.92
C VAL A 815 -32.31 -28.20 -26.36
N LYS A 816 -33.44 -28.90 -26.26
CA LYS A 816 -33.49 -30.32 -25.82
C LYS A 816 -32.74 -31.28 -26.73
N ASP A 817 -32.59 -30.95 -28.00
CA ASP A 817 -31.99 -31.80 -29.03
C ASP A 817 -30.49 -31.54 -29.25
N ILE A 818 -29.86 -30.69 -28.44
CA ILE A 818 -28.40 -30.42 -28.52
C ILE A 818 -27.65 -31.55 -27.83
N ASP A 819 -26.82 -32.26 -28.61
CA ASP A 819 -25.92 -33.31 -28.07
C ASP A 819 -24.67 -32.72 -27.41
N ILE A 820 -24.25 -33.32 -26.29
CA ILE A 820 -23.02 -32.97 -25.59
C ILE A 820 -21.83 -33.51 -26.40
N LYS A 821 -20.83 -32.63 -26.65
CA LYS A 821 -19.53 -33.08 -27.22
C LYS A 821 -18.59 -33.50 -26.07
N THR A 822 -18.42 -34.82 -25.91
CA THR A 822 -17.53 -35.41 -24.92
C THR A 822 -16.04 -35.38 -25.27
N ASP A 823 -15.65 -34.82 -26.41
CA ASP A 823 -14.28 -34.85 -26.90
C ASP A 823 -13.82 -33.48 -27.42
N MET A 824 -13.56 -32.55 -26.49
CA MET A 824 -12.92 -31.27 -26.84
C MET A 824 -11.38 -31.34 -26.77
N THR A 825 -10.81 -32.49 -26.39
CA THR A 825 -9.37 -32.67 -26.19
C THR A 825 -8.54 -32.66 -27.49
N GLU A 826 -9.11 -32.95 -28.67
CA GLU A 826 -8.37 -32.92 -29.94
C GLU A 826 -8.01 -31.51 -30.38
N THR A 827 -8.74 -30.48 -29.95
CA THR A 827 -8.44 -29.09 -30.29
C THR A 827 -7.29 -28.54 -29.49
N HIS A 828 -7.10 -28.97 -28.24
CA HIS A 828 -5.99 -28.52 -27.40
C HIS A 828 -4.59 -28.98 -27.85
N LYS A 829 -4.47 -30.20 -28.40
CA LYS A 829 -3.18 -30.70 -28.92
C LYS A 829 -2.73 -29.99 -30.20
N LYS A 830 -3.61 -29.33 -30.92
CA LYS A 830 -3.28 -28.48 -32.05
C LYS A 830 -2.99 -27.04 -31.71
N ALA A 831 -3.53 -26.53 -30.57
CA ALA A 831 -3.25 -25.16 -30.09
C ALA A 831 -1.93 -25.06 -29.32
N ALA A 832 -1.46 -26.11 -28.62
CA ALA A 832 -0.21 -26.11 -27.87
C ALA A 832 1.06 -26.14 -28.76
N ASN A 833 0.95 -26.37 -30.07
CA ASN A 833 2.07 -26.38 -31.02
C ASN A 833 2.09 -25.22 -32.03
N LYS A 834 1.23 -24.22 -31.84
CA LYS A 834 1.31 -22.93 -32.52
C LYS A 834 1.44 -21.83 -31.49
N SER A 835 2.67 -21.47 -31.16
CA SER A 835 3.01 -20.14 -30.70
C SER A 835 2.77 -19.14 -31.85
N ASP A 836 1.54 -18.91 -32.20
CA ASP A 836 1.17 -17.79 -33.05
C ASP A 836 0.78 -16.65 -32.12
N THR A 837 1.64 -15.67 -32.05
CA THR A 837 1.36 -14.27 -31.67
C THR A 837 -0.04 -13.88 -32.09
N TYR A 838 -0.99 -13.84 -31.15
CA TYR A 838 -2.22 -13.11 -31.38
C TYR A 838 -1.89 -11.63 -31.29
N GLU A 839 -1.62 -11.02 -32.45
CA GLU A 839 -1.68 -9.56 -32.59
C GLU A 839 -3.08 -9.12 -32.15
N GLN A 840 -3.10 -8.29 -31.14
CA GLN A 840 -4.29 -7.59 -30.67
C GLN A 840 -4.88 -6.83 -31.85
N MET A 841 -5.98 -7.31 -32.39
CA MET A 841 -6.72 -6.62 -33.45
C MET A 841 -7.30 -5.35 -32.85
N SER A 842 -6.62 -4.22 -33.01
CA SER A 842 -7.18 -2.90 -32.79
C SER A 842 -8.40 -2.71 -33.72
N LEU A 843 -9.57 -2.56 -33.16
CA LEU A 843 -10.83 -2.32 -33.88
C LEU A 843 -10.85 -0.95 -34.57
N PHE A 844 -9.80 -0.14 -34.48
CA PHE A 844 -9.69 1.22 -35.01
C PHE A 844 -8.68 1.38 -36.13
N SER A 845 -7.99 0.33 -36.60
CA SER A 845 -7.16 0.40 -37.80
C SER A 845 -8.05 0.17 -39.01
N SER A 846 -8.00 1.08 -39.98
CA SER A 846 -8.71 0.93 -41.24
C SER A 846 -8.20 -0.33 -41.97
N PRO A 847 -9.00 -1.04 -42.75
CA PRO A 847 -8.55 -2.20 -43.53
C PRO A 847 -7.31 -1.90 -44.40
N VAL A 848 -7.11 -0.62 -44.75
CA VAL A 848 -5.98 -0.14 -45.56
C VAL A 848 -4.70 0.00 -44.73
N GLU A 849 -4.76 0.44 -43.46
CA GLU A 849 -3.62 0.48 -42.55
C GLU A 849 -3.08 -0.91 -42.26
N MET A 850 -3.98 -1.88 -42.08
CA MET A 850 -3.63 -3.29 -41.89
C MET A 850 -3.00 -3.92 -43.15
N SER A 851 -3.49 -3.57 -44.33
CA SER A 851 -2.92 -4.01 -45.61
C SER A 851 -1.48 -3.44 -45.77
N ILE A 852 -1.27 -2.17 -45.46
CA ILE A 852 0.04 -1.50 -45.54
C ILE A 852 1.02 -2.11 -44.51
N ALA A 853 0.60 -2.38 -43.31
CA ALA A 853 1.44 -3.01 -42.28
C ALA A 853 1.87 -4.43 -42.69
N ASN A 854 0.99 -5.22 -43.27
CA ASN A 854 1.32 -6.54 -43.78
C ASN A 854 2.22 -6.51 -45.02
N GLU A 855 2.05 -5.55 -45.93
CA GLU A 855 2.93 -5.35 -47.05
C GLU A 855 4.35 -4.96 -46.61
N LEU A 856 4.49 -4.10 -45.59
CA LEU A 856 5.77 -3.73 -45.00
C LEU A 856 6.47 -4.92 -44.30
N LYS A 857 5.71 -5.76 -43.58
CA LYS A 857 6.27 -6.95 -42.88
C LYS A 857 6.78 -8.03 -43.85
N THR A 858 6.17 -8.14 -45.03
CA THR A 858 6.53 -9.15 -46.04
C THR A 858 7.60 -8.65 -47.05
N MET A 859 8.01 -7.39 -46.95
CA MET A 859 8.93 -6.77 -47.87
C MET A 859 10.39 -7.24 -47.67
N ASP A 860 11.01 -7.78 -48.71
CA ASP A 860 12.43 -8.14 -48.67
C ASP A 860 13.32 -6.93 -49.03
N LEU A 861 13.74 -6.21 -48.02
CA LEU A 861 14.58 -5.01 -48.13
C LEU A 861 15.98 -5.31 -48.70
N ASN A 862 16.49 -6.56 -48.56
CA ASN A 862 17.83 -6.93 -48.99
C ASN A 862 17.93 -7.07 -50.53
N ASN A 863 16.80 -7.26 -51.22
CA ASN A 863 16.73 -7.40 -52.68
C ASN A 863 16.16 -6.14 -53.37
N MET A 864 16.01 -5.00 -52.67
CA MET A 864 15.54 -3.75 -53.25
C MET A 864 16.66 -2.71 -53.36
N THR A 865 16.67 -2.01 -54.52
CA THR A 865 17.56 -0.84 -54.64
C THR A 865 17.01 0.33 -53.81
N PRO A 866 17.88 1.22 -53.27
CA PRO A 866 17.43 2.35 -52.46
C PRO A 866 16.37 3.25 -53.10
N MET A 867 16.48 3.41 -54.46
CA MET A 867 15.53 4.19 -55.25
C MET A 867 14.15 3.52 -55.33
N LYS A 868 14.13 2.18 -55.48
CA LYS A 868 12.87 1.41 -55.43
C LYS A 868 12.22 1.42 -54.06
N ALA A 869 13.00 1.34 -53.01
CA ALA A 869 12.51 1.40 -51.63
C ALA A 869 11.87 2.78 -51.33
N MET A 870 12.52 3.87 -51.80
CA MET A 870 11.94 5.22 -51.63
C MET A 870 10.64 5.44 -52.40
N LEU A 871 10.56 4.99 -53.61
CA LEU A 871 9.34 5.10 -54.43
C LEU A 871 8.17 4.28 -53.82
N TYR A 872 8.48 3.10 -53.33
CA TYR A 872 7.49 2.25 -52.71
C TYR A 872 6.98 2.83 -51.36
N LEU A 873 7.88 3.38 -50.53
CA LEU A 873 7.51 4.08 -49.33
C LEU A 873 6.63 5.32 -49.61
N GLN A 874 6.91 6.03 -50.68
CA GLN A 874 6.10 7.16 -51.13
C GLN A 874 4.71 6.72 -51.56
N GLU A 875 4.59 5.58 -52.28
CA GLU A 875 3.31 5.00 -52.67
C GLU A 875 2.47 4.57 -51.43
N LEU A 876 3.10 3.95 -50.45
CA LEU A 876 2.44 3.61 -49.18
C LEU A 876 1.99 4.84 -48.39
N GLN A 877 2.81 5.89 -48.38
CA GLN A 877 2.49 7.16 -47.73
C GLN A 877 1.30 7.88 -48.42
N ASP A 878 1.25 7.84 -49.75
CA ASP A 878 0.15 8.44 -50.49
C ASP A 878 -1.16 7.64 -50.32
N ARG A 879 -1.10 6.33 -50.15
CA ARG A 879 -2.23 5.48 -49.78
C ARG A 879 -2.73 5.79 -48.35
N LEU A 880 -1.86 6.11 -47.40
CA LEU A 880 -2.22 6.54 -46.03
C LEU A 880 -2.83 7.95 -45.99
N LYS A 881 -2.39 8.86 -46.88
CA LYS A 881 -2.92 10.22 -46.93
C LYS A 881 -4.32 10.33 -47.59
N ASN A 882 -4.72 9.29 -48.32
CA ASN A 882 -6.04 9.23 -48.97
C ASN A 882 -7.12 8.50 -48.14
N ILE A 883 -6.83 8.23 -46.90
CA ILE A 883 -7.74 7.78 -45.85
C ILE A 883 -8.23 8.98 -45.06
#